data_591dc167883b361170ccfc0fbe7b00d6
#
_entry.id   591dc167883b361170ccfc0fbe7b00d6
#
_cell.length_a   1.000
_cell.length_b   1.000
_cell.length_c   1.000
_cell.angle_alpha   90.00
_cell.angle_beta   90.00
_cell.angle_gamma   90.00
#
_symmetry.space_group_name_H-M   'P 1'
#
loop_
_entity.id
_entity.type
_entity.pdbx_description
1 polymer ?
#
loop_
_entity_poly.entity_id
_entity_poly.type
_entity_poly.pdbx_seq_one_letter_code
_entity_poly.pdbx_strand_id
1 'polypeptide(L)'
;MVNLRKIKLEGFRGARLPVEMDFTNRHASIAIYGDNGGGKSTITDALEWFYFNKIEHLWKEDCKEECLRNTHFPDNQDAVMSIEFSDPRFNSNKILSAKPRSKYTNGTQEFNDYLDQSKKERLFVRYGDILRFVLRPKGEKRTEILDIIGYRHVGDVRSTLVSDCNSLEKNLRFRSVRDQIEKNNAYLMEKIGQTIENEGDLNLIVNTKIKPLNLGIVVTDEASLNACIETIQVKTDKIKLEKSQKLSDLQRALESLKKEVEKTENYDSFLTIYAELLKDKEKIKRIGLRELLEQGQDVIQDKIVGENICPLCLSSIDSLAVLKEIAERLQELEGINKEVQEANSKKSLALLNLRNIKKALDEVMRVKIEDDADFIAMNDVVSKTQISLEQAIKDVEGKFERLEIIEKDADLFEKDFSNLKTEIAGLFPKIKMKMAALAETEDQRLQFQVFDLISNVNRIFKDNKLLSKELEIFETQIDTVTKIKDTFIQLQGEILQKALNAISVDVDKFYSEMNAEEGIEKIRLDLIGEEGVEFKYTFHGKDSYPPLKYLSESHLHCLGICLFLASVKLFNKVNKFFVLDDVITSFDSDHRVPFLRLLQDHFNGYQILLFTHERFWYELINGEMRPLGWLFNDVTWSIEDGLQFRESIVGIRERIERKIKADDFDVGNDLRKLLEHILKQISFNLEVKMKYLPDGLNERRMIGEMISEFRGKLNREKCDAKDAPILDRLVTSSLITTKSSHDSPPFQSKGDIQQVMKDIDEFESLFLCPKCKKYISIEYGDKAGKKVKCKCGKKDLDWQFQ
;
A
#
# COMPACT_ATOMS: atom_id res chain seq x y z
N MET A 1 25.98 -2.55 10.29
CA MET A 1 24.89 -3.39 9.83
C MET A 1 24.58 -4.46 10.87
N VAL A 2 23.30 -4.76 11.07
CA VAL A 2 22.76 -5.57 12.17
C VAL A 2 22.38 -6.95 11.65
N ASN A 3 22.74 -8.01 12.38
CA ASN A 3 22.32 -9.39 12.13
C ASN A 3 21.42 -9.87 13.28
N LEU A 4 20.64 -10.90 13.03
CA LEU A 4 19.87 -11.62 14.03
C LEU A 4 20.79 -12.56 14.80
N ARG A 5 20.76 -12.52 16.11
CA ARG A 5 21.50 -13.43 17.00
C ARG A 5 20.61 -14.55 17.51
N LYS A 6 19.39 -14.19 17.93
CA LYS A 6 18.43 -15.13 18.49
C LYS A 6 17.02 -14.64 18.28
N ILE A 7 16.12 -15.56 17.99
CA ILE A 7 14.68 -15.31 17.89
C ILE A 7 13.98 -16.28 18.83
N LYS A 8 13.03 -15.77 19.62
CA LYS A 8 12.15 -16.60 20.45
C LYS A 8 10.70 -16.16 20.22
N LEU A 9 9.81 -17.14 20.05
CA LEU A 9 8.36 -16.95 19.86
C LEU A 9 7.60 -17.76 20.91
N GLU A 10 6.53 -17.19 21.45
CA GLU A 10 5.64 -17.87 22.39
C GLU A 10 4.24 -17.27 22.30
N GLY A 11 3.21 -18.09 22.19
CA GLY A 11 1.82 -17.66 22.11
C GLY A 11 1.43 -16.94 20.82
N PHE A 12 2.27 -16.94 19.78
CA PHE A 12 2.06 -16.24 18.53
C PHE A 12 1.72 -17.20 17.40
N ARG A 13 0.56 -17.03 16.76
CA ARG A 13 0.06 -17.85 15.64
C ARG A 13 0.26 -19.36 15.91
N GLY A 14 1.02 -20.05 15.06
CA GLY A 14 1.32 -21.46 15.19
C GLY A 14 2.25 -21.82 16.38
N ALA A 15 2.97 -20.87 16.96
CA ALA A 15 3.89 -21.11 18.08
C ALA A 15 3.15 -21.01 19.42
N ARG A 16 2.58 -22.14 19.89
CA ARG A 16 1.91 -22.23 21.20
C ARG A 16 2.90 -22.24 22.35
N LEU A 17 3.84 -23.16 22.30
CA LEU A 17 4.94 -23.28 23.27
C LEU A 17 6.14 -22.45 22.78
N PRO A 18 7.11 -22.15 23.68
CA PRO A 18 8.30 -21.41 23.29
C PRO A 18 9.08 -22.10 22.17
N VAL A 19 9.33 -21.38 21.10
CA VAL A 19 10.14 -21.77 19.95
C VAL A 19 11.34 -20.86 19.86
N GLU A 20 12.54 -21.41 19.81
CA GLU A 20 13.77 -20.64 19.85
C GLU A 20 14.69 -21.00 18.67
N MET A 21 15.23 -19.97 18.01
CA MET A 21 16.29 -20.08 17.03
C MET A 21 17.52 -19.32 17.49
N ASP A 22 18.61 -20.00 17.65
CA ASP A 22 19.92 -19.42 17.98
C ASP A 22 20.85 -19.53 16.76
N PHE A 23 21.23 -18.39 16.18
CA PHE A 23 22.08 -18.31 14.99
C PHE A 23 23.57 -18.37 15.35
N THR A 24 23.88 -18.65 16.60
CA THR A 24 25.25 -18.68 17.13
C THR A 24 25.97 -17.32 17.04
N ASN A 25 27.15 -17.21 17.62
CA ASN A 25 27.97 -16.00 17.53
C ASN A 25 28.51 -15.68 16.12
N ARG A 26 28.24 -16.54 15.12
CA ARG A 26 28.66 -16.36 13.74
C ARG A 26 27.59 -15.78 12.84
N HIS A 27 26.39 -15.49 13.38
CA HIS A 27 25.25 -15.02 12.61
C HIS A 27 24.98 -15.89 11.37
N ALA A 28 24.95 -17.20 11.55
CA ALA A 28 24.84 -18.16 10.46
C ALA A 28 23.50 -18.03 9.74
N SER A 29 23.54 -18.20 8.43
CA SER A 29 22.33 -18.43 7.63
C SER A 29 21.67 -19.74 8.01
N ILE A 30 20.37 -19.88 7.80
CA ILE A 30 19.60 -21.08 8.15
C ILE A 30 18.65 -21.45 7.02
N ALA A 31 18.57 -22.74 6.74
CA ALA A 31 17.51 -23.33 5.93
C ALA A 31 16.54 -24.11 6.83
N ILE A 32 15.24 -23.87 6.67
CA ILE A 32 14.18 -24.49 7.47
C ILE A 32 13.23 -25.24 6.53
N TYR A 33 13.12 -26.55 6.75
CA TYR A 33 12.15 -27.39 6.07
C TYR A 33 10.91 -27.60 6.94
N GLY A 34 9.75 -27.65 6.32
CA GLY A 34 8.50 -28.07 6.95
C GLY A 34 7.42 -28.31 5.91
N ASP A 35 6.59 -29.32 6.13
CA ASP A 35 5.45 -29.59 5.26
C ASP A 35 4.48 -28.39 5.19
N ASN A 36 3.58 -28.39 4.20
CA ASN A 36 2.51 -27.41 4.15
C ASN A 36 1.66 -27.51 5.43
N GLY A 37 1.39 -26.38 6.07
CA GLY A 37 0.78 -26.36 7.40
C GLY A 37 1.74 -26.62 8.57
N GLY A 38 3.01 -26.94 8.32
CA GLY A 38 4.04 -27.20 9.36
C GLY A 38 4.48 -25.99 10.18
N GLY A 39 3.86 -24.82 9.98
CA GLY A 39 4.09 -23.62 10.81
C GLY A 39 5.25 -22.72 10.37
N LYS A 40 5.92 -22.98 9.24
CA LYS A 40 7.03 -22.16 8.71
C LYS A 40 6.70 -20.67 8.68
N SER A 41 5.55 -20.33 8.08
CA SER A 41 5.10 -18.93 7.94
C SER A 41 4.87 -18.24 9.29
N THR A 42 4.70 -18.97 10.39
CA THR A 42 4.63 -18.38 11.73
C THR A 42 5.89 -17.57 12.07
N ILE A 43 7.06 -18.07 11.67
CA ILE A 43 8.34 -17.40 11.93
C ILE A 43 8.49 -16.14 11.05
N THR A 44 8.19 -16.29 9.77
CA THR A 44 8.23 -15.16 8.82
C THR A 44 7.22 -14.06 9.22
N ASP A 45 6.00 -14.47 9.58
CA ASP A 45 4.94 -13.56 10.04
C ASP A 45 5.31 -12.82 11.32
N ALA A 46 5.97 -13.52 12.26
CA ALA A 46 6.41 -12.90 13.49
C ALA A 46 7.49 -11.84 13.24
N LEU A 47 8.45 -12.14 12.35
CA LEU A 47 9.47 -11.17 11.94
C LEU A 47 8.84 -9.97 11.22
N GLU A 48 7.92 -10.20 10.29
CA GLU A 48 7.21 -9.13 9.58
C GLU A 48 6.40 -8.26 10.55
N TRP A 49 5.67 -8.87 11.49
CA TRP A 49 4.95 -8.15 12.53
C TRP A 49 5.88 -7.36 13.44
N PHE A 50 7.07 -7.90 13.77
CA PHE A 50 8.05 -7.19 14.58
C PHE A 50 8.46 -5.87 13.91
N TYR A 51 8.81 -5.89 12.63
CA TYR A 51 9.31 -4.71 11.93
C TYR A 51 8.21 -3.74 11.46
N PHE A 52 7.09 -4.27 10.96
CA PHE A 52 6.08 -3.46 10.26
C PHE A 52 4.80 -3.22 11.05
N ASN A 53 4.63 -3.81 12.24
CA ASN A 53 3.39 -3.81 13.03
C ASN A 53 2.18 -4.40 12.29
N LYS A 54 2.40 -5.05 11.16
CA LYS A 54 1.37 -5.69 10.33
C LYS A 54 1.97 -6.92 9.64
N ILE A 55 1.10 -7.80 9.18
CA ILE A 55 1.44 -8.91 8.30
C ILE A 55 0.65 -8.69 7.02
N GLU A 56 1.32 -8.39 5.91
CA GLU A 56 0.67 -7.83 4.72
C GLU A 56 -0.40 -8.74 4.13
N HIS A 57 -0.13 -10.05 4.02
CA HIS A 57 -1.10 -11.00 3.45
C HIS A 57 -2.33 -11.22 4.34
N LEU A 58 -2.24 -11.01 5.66
CA LEU A 58 -3.36 -11.13 6.60
C LEU A 58 -4.17 -9.84 6.71
N TRP A 59 -3.54 -8.68 6.61
CA TRP A 59 -4.20 -7.37 6.74
C TRP A 59 -5.22 -7.10 5.63
N LYS A 60 -5.09 -7.77 4.50
CA LYS A 60 -6.06 -7.70 3.40
C LYS A 60 -7.41 -8.37 3.73
N GLU A 61 -7.43 -9.25 4.73
CA GLU A 61 -8.63 -9.99 5.16
C GLU A 61 -9.23 -9.43 6.46
N ASP A 62 -9.05 -8.14 6.79
CA ASP A 62 -9.46 -7.53 8.05
C ASP A 62 -8.92 -8.22 9.31
N CYS A 63 -7.87 -9.04 9.18
CA CYS A 63 -7.23 -9.74 10.27
C CYS A 63 -6.26 -8.81 11.00
N LYS A 64 -6.73 -8.19 12.07
CA LYS A 64 -5.95 -7.28 12.92
C LYS A 64 -5.08 -8.06 13.93
N GLU A 65 -4.45 -7.35 14.85
CA GLU A 65 -3.58 -7.94 15.89
C GLU A 65 -4.23 -9.08 16.69
N GLU A 66 -5.55 -9.10 16.80
CA GLU A 66 -6.31 -10.16 17.46
C GLU A 66 -6.09 -11.54 16.85
N CYS A 67 -5.88 -11.61 15.53
CA CYS A 67 -5.64 -12.86 14.80
C CYS A 67 -4.20 -13.39 14.95
N LEU A 68 -3.32 -12.62 15.57
CA LEU A 68 -1.89 -12.99 15.70
C LEU A 68 -1.61 -13.82 16.92
N ARG A 69 -2.52 -13.82 17.91
CA ARG A 69 -2.40 -14.64 19.11
C ARG A 69 -2.81 -16.07 18.82
N ASN A 70 -2.07 -17.05 19.37
CA ASN A 70 -2.44 -18.45 19.27
C ASN A 70 -3.75 -18.69 20.03
N THR A 71 -4.74 -19.34 19.39
CA THR A 71 -6.09 -19.57 19.95
C THR A 71 -6.11 -20.51 21.15
N HIS A 72 -5.11 -21.35 21.32
CA HIS A 72 -4.97 -22.28 22.45
C HIS A 72 -3.95 -21.80 23.50
N PHE A 73 -3.44 -20.58 23.36
CA PHE A 73 -2.54 -19.99 24.34
C PHE A 73 -3.35 -19.35 25.50
N PRO A 74 -2.94 -19.52 26.78
CA PRO A 74 -3.72 -19.06 27.91
C PRO A 74 -4.01 -17.55 27.88
N ASP A 75 -5.28 -17.15 28.09
CA ASP A 75 -5.70 -15.75 28.01
C ASP A 75 -5.07 -14.82 29.03
N ASN A 76 -4.58 -15.38 30.14
CA ASN A 76 -3.90 -14.65 31.21
C ASN A 76 -2.40 -14.43 30.98
N GLN A 77 -1.87 -14.89 29.86
CA GLN A 77 -0.46 -14.74 29.49
C GLN A 77 -0.33 -13.92 28.20
N ASP A 78 0.69 -13.09 28.12
CA ASP A 78 0.98 -12.32 26.92
C ASP A 78 1.75 -13.16 25.89
N ALA A 79 1.38 -13.08 24.61
CA ALA A 79 2.20 -13.64 23.55
C ALA A 79 3.44 -12.75 23.34
N VAL A 80 4.59 -13.36 23.13
CA VAL A 80 5.87 -12.66 23.10
C VAL A 80 6.71 -13.09 21.91
N MET A 81 7.24 -12.12 21.20
CA MET A 81 8.35 -12.29 20.27
C MET A 81 9.58 -11.56 20.80
N SER A 82 10.67 -12.28 21.01
CA SER A 82 11.96 -11.73 21.43
C SER A 82 12.96 -11.80 20.30
N ILE A 83 13.67 -10.71 20.03
CA ILE A 83 14.80 -10.71 19.11
C ILE A 83 16.04 -10.17 19.84
N GLU A 84 17.10 -10.96 19.78
CA GLU A 84 18.44 -10.50 20.12
C GLU A 84 19.21 -10.25 18.81
N PHE A 85 19.84 -9.09 18.74
CA PHE A 85 20.63 -8.68 17.58
C PHE A 85 22.13 -8.74 17.86
N SER A 86 22.93 -8.66 16.79
CA SER A 86 24.39 -8.50 16.90
C SER A 86 24.81 -7.25 17.68
N ASP A 87 23.97 -6.21 17.64
CA ASP A 87 24.08 -5.01 18.46
C ASP A 87 23.05 -5.07 19.59
N PRO A 88 23.46 -5.26 20.84
CA PRO A 88 22.55 -5.40 21.98
C PRO A 88 21.65 -4.19 22.24
N ARG A 89 22.00 -3.00 21.72
CA ARG A 89 21.17 -1.78 21.87
C ARG A 89 19.80 -1.94 21.22
N PHE A 90 19.68 -2.82 20.22
CA PHE A 90 18.44 -3.08 19.51
C PHE A 90 17.66 -4.29 20.02
N ASN A 91 18.17 -5.01 21.03
CA ASN A 91 17.44 -6.14 21.62
C ASN A 91 16.10 -5.67 22.17
N SER A 92 15.04 -6.39 21.81
CA SER A 92 13.70 -6.06 22.25
C SER A 92 12.78 -7.27 22.23
N ASN A 93 11.80 -7.24 23.14
CA ASN A 93 10.63 -8.09 23.07
C ASN A 93 9.48 -7.26 22.49
N LYS A 94 8.71 -7.87 21.61
CA LYS A 94 7.40 -7.34 21.18
C LYS A 94 6.33 -8.20 21.84
N ILE A 95 5.50 -7.56 22.65
CA ILE A 95 4.50 -8.21 23.49
C ILE A 95 3.13 -7.95 22.90
N LEU A 96 2.32 -9.00 22.74
CA LEU A 96 0.93 -8.95 22.31
C LEU A 96 0.04 -9.38 23.48
N SER A 97 -0.58 -8.43 24.16
CA SER A 97 -1.51 -8.68 25.25
C SER A 97 -2.87 -9.20 24.74
N ALA A 98 -3.64 -9.85 25.61
CA ALA A 98 -5.00 -10.34 25.29
C ALA A 98 -5.98 -9.22 24.88
N LYS A 99 -5.76 -7.99 25.33
CA LYS A 99 -6.40 -6.79 24.76
C LYS A 99 -5.47 -6.24 23.69
N PRO A 100 -5.95 -6.07 22.42
CA PRO A 100 -5.08 -5.85 21.27
C PRO A 100 -4.32 -4.53 21.34
N ARG A 101 -3.16 -4.58 21.97
CA ARG A 101 -2.12 -3.53 21.90
C ARG A 101 -0.76 -4.18 22.03
N SER A 102 -0.05 -4.17 20.90
CA SER A 102 1.34 -4.57 20.90
C SER A 102 2.24 -3.45 21.44
N LYS A 103 3.29 -3.83 22.17
CA LYS A 103 4.32 -2.90 22.66
C LYS A 103 5.70 -3.53 22.60
N TYR A 104 6.70 -2.71 22.34
CA TYR A 104 8.11 -3.11 22.50
C TYR A 104 8.59 -2.88 23.94
N THR A 105 9.48 -3.73 24.41
CA THR A 105 10.15 -3.53 25.72
C THR A 105 11.28 -2.49 25.63
N ASN A 106 11.88 -2.34 24.45
CA ASN A 106 12.87 -1.32 24.19
C ASN A 106 12.18 -0.06 23.63
N GLY A 107 12.16 1.00 24.43
CA GLY A 107 11.53 2.29 24.06
C GLY A 107 12.56 3.39 23.76
N THR A 108 13.82 3.04 23.54
CA THR A 108 14.87 4.04 23.26
C THR A 108 14.68 4.69 21.88
N GLN A 109 15.11 5.93 21.74
CA GLN A 109 15.07 6.64 20.46
C GLN A 109 15.90 5.90 19.39
N GLU A 110 17.07 5.40 19.77
CA GLU A 110 17.96 4.63 18.87
C GLU A 110 17.26 3.39 18.29
N PHE A 111 16.47 2.67 19.12
CA PHE A 111 15.71 1.51 18.67
C PHE A 111 14.56 1.93 17.73
N ASN A 112 13.87 3.02 18.02
CA ASN A 112 12.80 3.53 17.17
C ASN A 112 13.36 3.98 15.80
N ASP A 113 14.48 4.70 15.80
CA ASP A 113 15.17 5.12 14.57
C ASP A 113 15.64 3.90 13.75
N TYR A 114 16.14 2.85 14.42
CA TYR A 114 16.48 1.58 13.79
C TYR A 114 15.27 0.92 13.13
N LEU A 115 14.13 0.85 13.81
CA LEU A 115 12.90 0.28 13.22
C LEU A 115 12.42 1.10 12.02
N ASP A 116 12.44 2.44 12.10
CA ASP A 116 12.00 3.30 11.03
C ASP A 116 12.91 3.23 9.80
N GLN A 117 14.22 3.04 10.00
CA GLN A 117 15.14 2.75 8.91
C GLN A 117 14.92 1.36 8.32
N SER A 118 14.71 0.34 9.17
CA SER A 118 14.46 -1.04 8.74
C SER A 118 13.18 -1.19 7.90
N LYS A 119 12.16 -0.37 8.16
CA LYS A 119 10.92 -0.34 7.34
C LYS A 119 11.16 0.06 5.88
N LYS A 120 12.26 0.73 5.59
CA LYS A 120 12.66 1.15 4.23
C LYS A 120 13.49 0.10 3.50
N GLU A 121 13.86 -1.00 4.17
CA GLU A 121 14.71 -2.04 3.64
C GLU A 121 13.91 -3.26 3.16
N ARG A 122 14.54 -4.06 2.29
CA ARG A 122 13.96 -5.31 1.76
C ARG A 122 14.39 -6.48 2.63
N LEU A 123 13.56 -6.81 3.62
CA LEU A 123 13.86 -7.87 4.58
C LEU A 123 13.15 -9.18 4.27
N PHE A 124 12.04 -9.16 3.54
CA PHE A 124 11.17 -10.32 3.32
C PHE A 124 10.74 -10.42 1.87
N VAL A 125 10.71 -11.65 1.37
CA VAL A 125 10.03 -11.98 0.12
C VAL A 125 9.37 -13.35 0.23
N ARG A 126 8.13 -13.44 -0.22
CA ARG A 126 7.35 -14.67 -0.32
C ARG A 126 7.07 -14.98 -1.78
N TYR A 127 6.76 -16.22 -2.08
CA TYR A 127 6.38 -16.66 -3.41
C TYR A 127 5.34 -15.74 -4.09
N GLY A 128 4.25 -15.43 -3.39
CA GLY A 128 3.19 -14.58 -3.92
C GLY A 128 3.60 -13.12 -4.18
N ASP A 129 4.63 -12.61 -3.49
CA ASP A 129 5.10 -11.23 -3.67
C ASP A 129 5.94 -11.09 -4.94
N ILE A 130 6.66 -12.13 -5.31
CA ILE A 130 7.53 -12.16 -6.50
C ILE A 130 6.71 -11.99 -7.77
N LEU A 131 5.70 -12.84 -7.97
CA LEU A 131 4.82 -12.76 -9.14
C LEU A 131 3.99 -11.48 -9.15
N ARG A 132 3.48 -11.09 -8.01
CA ARG A 132 2.65 -9.88 -7.89
C ARG A 132 3.34 -8.68 -8.51
N PHE A 133 4.62 -8.44 -8.23
CA PHE A 133 5.34 -7.31 -8.79
C PHE A 133 5.44 -7.38 -10.32
N VAL A 134 5.84 -8.53 -10.85
CA VAL A 134 6.04 -8.70 -12.30
C VAL A 134 4.72 -8.57 -13.08
N LEU A 135 3.60 -9.03 -12.49
CA LEU A 135 2.29 -9.09 -13.11
C LEU A 135 1.48 -7.78 -13.01
N ARG A 136 1.83 -6.87 -12.09
CA ARG A 136 1.08 -5.64 -11.86
C ARG A 136 1.03 -4.71 -13.07
N PRO A 137 -0.04 -3.89 -13.18
CA PRO A 137 -0.11 -2.77 -14.12
C PRO A 137 1.06 -1.80 -13.94
N LYS A 138 1.46 -1.11 -15.01
CA LYS A 138 2.64 -0.22 -15.05
C LYS A 138 2.64 0.85 -13.97
N GLY A 139 1.49 1.44 -13.66
CA GLY A 139 1.34 2.45 -12.61
C GLY A 139 1.54 1.89 -11.21
N GLU A 140 1.02 0.69 -10.95
CA GLU A 140 1.20 0.01 -9.65
C GLU A 140 2.64 -0.44 -9.45
N LYS A 141 3.33 -0.90 -10.50
CA LYS A 141 4.78 -1.21 -10.46
C LYS A 141 5.59 0.01 -10.02
N ARG A 142 5.23 1.20 -10.51
CA ARG A 142 5.89 2.44 -10.08
C ARG A 142 5.72 2.69 -8.59
N THR A 143 4.51 2.56 -8.07
CA THR A 143 4.22 2.74 -6.64
C THR A 143 5.02 1.76 -5.80
N GLU A 144 5.06 0.49 -6.21
CA GLU A 144 5.81 -0.55 -5.50
C GLU A 144 7.33 -0.31 -5.56
N ILE A 145 7.86 0.13 -6.70
CA ILE A 145 9.27 0.52 -6.78
C ILE A 145 9.57 1.73 -5.90
N LEU A 146 8.69 2.73 -5.85
CA LEU A 146 8.83 3.84 -4.90
C LEU A 146 8.86 3.35 -3.45
N ASP A 147 8.05 2.34 -3.12
CA ASP A 147 8.10 1.67 -1.81
C ASP A 147 9.44 0.93 -1.62
N ILE A 148 9.92 0.23 -2.66
CA ILE A 148 11.21 -0.50 -2.65
C ILE A 148 12.38 0.45 -2.37
N ILE A 149 12.40 1.60 -3.04
CA ILE A 149 13.48 2.59 -2.87
C ILE A 149 13.29 3.52 -1.67
N GLY A 150 12.23 3.30 -0.87
CA GLY A 150 11.94 4.10 0.31
C GLY A 150 11.36 5.49 0.03
N TYR A 151 10.85 5.73 -1.18
CA TYR A 151 10.32 7.02 -1.65
C TYR A 151 8.78 7.08 -1.67
N ARG A 152 8.08 6.28 -0.87
CA ARG A 152 6.60 6.29 -0.81
C ARG A 152 6.05 7.69 -0.53
N HIS A 153 6.62 8.40 0.45
CA HIS A 153 6.21 9.77 0.79
C HIS A 153 6.38 10.76 -0.37
N VAL A 154 7.30 10.51 -1.29
CA VAL A 154 7.49 11.34 -2.48
C VAL A 154 6.31 11.20 -3.45
N GLY A 155 5.71 10.02 -3.53
CA GLY A 155 4.45 9.80 -4.26
C GLY A 155 3.27 10.57 -3.65
N ASP A 156 3.17 10.59 -2.32
CA ASP A 156 2.12 11.33 -1.60
C ASP A 156 2.25 12.84 -1.84
N VAL A 157 3.46 13.39 -1.78
CA VAL A 157 3.72 14.82 -2.08
C VAL A 157 3.32 15.16 -3.52
N ARG A 158 3.63 14.29 -4.50
CA ARG A 158 3.19 14.50 -5.89
C ARG A 158 1.67 14.57 -6.01
N SER A 159 0.96 13.60 -5.42
CA SER A 159 -0.50 13.56 -5.49
C SER A 159 -1.13 14.80 -4.83
N THR A 160 -0.56 15.27 -3.72
CA THR A 160 -0.97 16.52 -3.06
C THR A 160 -0.76 17.73 -3.95
N LEU A 161 0.43 17.89 -4.56
CA LEU A 161 0.72 19.00 -5.46
C LEU A 161 -0.21 19.03 -6.68
N VAL A 162 -0.51 17.89 -7.28
CA VAL A 162 -1.46 17.77 -8.39
C VAL A 162 -2.87 18.16 -7.94
N SER A 163 -3.30 17.68 -6.77
CA SER A 163 -4.60 18.01 -6.19
C SER A 163 -4.73 19.51 -5.89
N ASP A 164 -3.67 20.11 -5.32
CA ASP A 164 -3.64 21.53 -4.95
C ASP A 164 -3.69 22.43 -6.20
N CYS A 165 -2.93 22.09 -7.26
CA CYS A 165 -3.03 22.81 -8.53
C CYS A 165 -4.47 22.78 -9.08
N ASN A 166 -5.06 21.59 -9.15
CA ASN A 166 -6.44 21.43 -9.62
C ASN A 166 -7.46 22.19 -8.75
N SER A 167 -7.22 22.24 -7.44
CA SER A 167 -8.08 22.94 -6.49
C SER A 167 -7.98 24.44 -6.64
N LEU A 168 -6.78 24.98 -6.87
CA LEU A 168 -6.57 26.41 -7.14
C LEU A 168 -7.25 26.84 -8.45
N GLU A 169 -7.09 26.10 -9.55
CA GLU A 169 -7.74 26.38 -10.83
C GLU A 169 -9.27 26.30 -10.75
N LYS A 170 -9.80 25.43 -9.89
CA LYS A 170 -11.25 25.28 -9.66
C LYS A 170 -11.78 26.19 -8.56
N ASN A 171 -10.94 27.06 -7.99
CA ASN A 171 -11.34 27.94 -6.91
C ASN A 171 -12.50 28.82 -7.32
N LEU A 172 -13.59 28.79 -6.55
CA LEU A 172 -14.80 29.54 -6.85
C LEU A 172 -14.56 31.06 -6.82
N ARG A 173 -13.67 31.53 -5.95
CA ARG A 173 -13.33 32.94 -5.87
C ARG A 173 -12.57 33.41 -7.11
N PHE A 174 -11.56 32.65 -7.55
CA PHE A 174 -10.82 32.92 -8.77
C PHE A 174 -11.74 33.04 -10.00
N ARG A 175 -12.63 32.06 -10.17
CA ARG A 175 -13.62 32.10 -11.25
C ARG A 175 -14.57 33.27 -11.13
N SER A 176 -15.08 33.57 -9.91
CA SER A 176 -15.98 34.69 -9.67
C SER A 176 -15.33 36.05 -9.96
N VAL A 177 -14.03 36.20 -9.64
CA VAL A 177 -13.28 37.44 -9.94
C VAL A 177 -13.16 37.62 -11.44
N ARG A 178 -12.76 36.56 -12.16
CA ARG A 178 -12.64 36.60 -13.62
C ARG A 178 -13.97 36.90 -14.30
N ASP A 179 -15.03 36.20 -13.92
CA ASP A 179 -16.38 36.42 -14.45
C ASP A 179 -16.87 37.87 -14.19
N GLN A 180 -16.51 38.43 -13.05
CA GLN A 180 -16.90 39.82 -12.71
C GLN A 180 -16.17 40.83 -13.58
N ILE A 181 -14.87 40.64 -13.84
CA ILE A 181 -14.11 41.50 -14.77
C ILE A 181 -14.70 41.40 -16.18
N GLU A 182 -15.02 40.19 -16.65
CA GLU A 182 -15.63 39.97 -17.96
C GLU A 182 -17.00 40.68 -18.08
N LYS A 183 -17.86 40.59 -17.04
CA LYS A 183 -19.15 41.30 -17.00
C LYS A 183 -18.98 42.81 -17.00
N ASN A 184 -18.04 43.33 -16.23
CA ASN A 184 -17.70 44.74 -16.17
C ASN A 184 -17.21 45.23 -17.54
N ASN A 185 -16.34 44.51 -18.20
CA ASN A 185 -15.85 44.86 -19.53
C ASN A 185 -16.95 44.79 -20.59
N ALA A 186 -17.83 43.79 -20.52
CA ALA A 186 -18.99 43.71 -21.41
C ALA A 186 -19.93 44.94 -21.28
N TYR A 187 -20.15 45.40 -20.04
CA TYR A 187 -20.91 46.61 -19.79
C TYR A 187 -20.23 47.84 -20.40
N LEU A 188 -18.90 48.02 -20.22
CA LEU A 188 -18.13 49.10 -20.82
C LEU A 188 -18.23 49.09 -22.35
N MET A 189 -18.06 47.92 -22.97
CA MET A 189 -18.23 47.75 -24.43
C MET A 189 -19.62 48.17 -24.91
N GLU A 190 -20.68 47.83 -24.19
CA GLU A 190 -22.06 48.22 -24.53
C GLU A 190 -22.30 49.71 -24.44
N LYS A 191 -21.82 50.37 -23.37
CA LYS A 191 -22.13 51.78 -23.04
C LYS A 191 -21.17 52.79 -23.66
N ILE A 192 -19.91 52.42 -23.83
CA ILE A 192 -18.86 53.32 -24.30
C ILE A 192 -18.10 52.83 -25.54
N GLY A 193 -18.32 51.56 -25.95
CA GLY A 193 -17.72 50.98 -27.14
C GLY A 193 -16.27 50.49 -26.95
N GLN A 194 -15.73 50.53 -25.75
CA GLN A 194 -14.35 50.08 -25.45
C GLN A 194 -14.18 49.72 -23.98
N THR A 195 -13.13 48.94 -23.66
CA THR A 195 -12.65 48.68 -22.30
C THR A 195 -11.77 49.83 -21.79
N ILE A 196 -11.56 49.92 -20.49
CA ILE A 196 -10.70 50.91 -19.85
C ILE A 196 -9.55 50.20 -19.17
N GLU A 197 -8.33 50.40 -19.67
CA GLU A 197 -7.15 49.72 -19.15
C GLU A 197 -6.40 50.59 -18.12
N ASN A 198 -6.44 51.93 -18.30
CA ASN A 198 -5.70 52.87 -17.47
C ASN A 198 -6.46 54.16 -17.22
N GLU A 199 -5.91 55.00 -16.33
CA GLU A 199 -6.52 56.29 -15.97
C GLU A 199 -6.59 57.28 -17.15
N GLY A 200 -5.66 57.19 -18.10
CA GLY A 200 -5.67 58.00 -19.31
C GLY A 200 -6.88 57.72 -20.20
N ASP A 201 -7.21 56.42 -20.38
CA ASP A 201 -8.41 56.03 -21.13
C ASP A 201 -9.68 56.49 -20.44
N LEU A 202 -9.76 56.35 -19.11
CA LEU A 202 -10.89 56.85 -18.32
C LEU A 202 -11.09 58.37 -18.52
N ASN A 203 -10.01 59.14 -18.39
CA ASN A 203 -10.05 60.59 -18.52
C ASN A 203 -10.48 61.03 -19.91
N LEU A 204 -10.00 60.40 -20.97
CA LEU A 204 -10.38 60.64 -22.36
C LEU A 204 -11.89 60.42 -22.57
N ILE A 205 -12.40 59.29 -22.09
CA ILE A 205 -13.81 58.93 -22.19
C ILE A 205 -14.66 59.96 -21.46
N VAL A 206 -14.31 60.31 -20.21
CA VAL A 206 -15.05 61.28 -19.41
C VAL A 206 -15.05 62.63 -20.08
N ASN A 207 -13.91 63.13 -20.56
CA ASN A 207 -13.81 64.40 -21.27
C ASN A 207 -14.68 64.43 -22.53
N THR A 208 -14.75 63.34 -23.26
CA THR A 208 -15.62 63.22 -24.45
C THR A 208 -17.11 63.27 -24.08
N LYS A 209 -17.49 62.60 -22.98
CA LYS A 209 -18.89 62.51 -22.54
C LYS A 209 -19.41 63.79 -21.85
N ILE A 210 -18.56 64.58 -21.19
CA ILE A 210 -18.93 65.82 -20.52
C ILE A 210 -18.96 67.02 -21.47
N LYS A 211 -18.35 66.94 -22.64
CA LYS A 211 -18.28 68.01 -23.64
C LYS A 211 -19.63 68.65 -23.93
N PRO A 212 -20.76 67.96 -24.13
CA PRO A 212 -22.08 68.59 -24.38
C PRO A 212 -22.60 69.40 -23.21
N LEU A 213 -22.12 69.16 -21.99
CA LEU A 213 -22.56 69.83 -20.78
C LEU A 213 -21.91 71.24 -20.58
N ASN A 214 -20.90 71.58 -21.34
CA ASN A 214 -20.16 72.83 -21.32
C ASN A 214 -19.75 73.26 -19.92
N LEU A 215 -19.16 72.36 -19.13
CA LEU A 215 -18.78 72.52 -17.73
C LEU A 215 -17.53 73.43 -17.53
N GLY A 216 -16.70 73.54 -18.58
CA GLY A 216 -15.43 74.29 -18.51
C GLY A 216 -14.34 73.50 -17.71
N ILE A 217 -14.53 72.22 -17.47
CA ILE A 217 -13.60 71.36 -16.72
C ILE A 217 -12.98 70.35 -17.69
N VAL A 218 -11.67 70.11 -17.54
CA VAL A 218 -10.91 69.06 -18.21
C VAL A 218 -10.44 68.08 -17.14
N VAL A 219 -10.81 66.84 -17.26
CA VAL A 219 -10.45 65.78 -16.36
C VAL A 219 -9.06 65.21 -16.77
N THR A 220 -8.09 65.30 -15.84
CA THR A 220 -6.70 64.84 -16.02
C THR A 220 -6.31 63.80 -15.01
N ASP A 221 -7.00 63.79 -13.87
CA ASP A 221 -6.71 62.90 -12.73
C ASP A 221 -7.98 62.63 -11.90
N GLU A 222 -7.85 61.77 -10.86
CA GLU A 222 -8.97 61.45 -9.96
C GLU A 222 -9.55 62.69 -9.25
N ALA A 223 -8.73 63.69 -8.87
CA ALA A 223 -9.19 64.91 -8.20
C ALA A 223 -10.05 65.74 -9.14
N SER A 224 -9.63 65.97 -10.39
CA SER A 224 -10.39 66.67 -11.41
C SER A 224 -11.64 65.92 -11.85
N LEU A 225 -11.63 64.60 -11.83
CA LEU A 225 -12.81 63.78 -12.06
C LEU A 225 -13.85 63.94 -10.95
N ASN A 226 -13.43 63.92 -9.69
CA ASN A 226 -14.32 64.16 -8.55
C ASN A 226 -14.88 65.53 -8.58
N ALA A 227 -14.08 66.59 -8.88
CA ALA A 227 -14.53 67.98 -9.03
C ALA A 227 -15.54 68.13 -10.19
N CYS A 228 -15.34 67.40 -11.28
CA CYS A 228 -16.31 67.35 -12.39
C CYS A 228 -17.66 66.76 -11.95
N ILE A 229 -17.63 65.60 -11.23
CA ILE A 229 -18.85 64.98 -10.69
C ILE A 229 -19.57 65.89 -9.71
N GLU A 230 -18.85 66.57 -8.79
CA GLU A 230 -19.40 67.54 -7.87
C GLU A 230 -20.01 68.76 -8.60
N THR A 231 -19.36 69.23 -9.64
CA THR A 231 -19.88 70.34 -10.44
C THR A 231 -21.20 70.05 -11.14
N ILE A 232 -21.31 68.78 -11.65
CA ILE A 232 -22.58 68.26 -12.21
C ILE A 232 -23.64 68.18 -11.12
N GLN A 233 -23.29 67.73 -9.92
CA GLN A 233 -24.18 67.65 -8.75
C GLN A 233 -24.70 69.10 -8.30
N VAL A 234 -23.81 70.04 -8.26
CA VAL A 234 -24.16 71.46 -7.83
C VAL A 234 -25.03 72.11 -8.85
N LYS A 235 -24.85 71.94 -10.14
CA LYS A 235 -25.67 72.47 -11.20
C LYS A 235 -27.05 71.86 -11.31
N THR A 236 -27.23 70.69 -10.69
CA THR A 236 -28.48 69.95 -10.74
C THR A 236 -29.04 69.80 -9.33
N ASP A 237 -30.37 69.60 -9.21
CA ASP A 237 -30.96 69.27 -7.91
C ASP A 237 -30.35 67.96 -7.35
N LYS A 238 -29.51 68.08 -6.33
CA LYS A 238 -28.75 66.97 -5.73
C LYS A 238 -29.65 65.81 -5.34
N ILE A 239 -30.87 66.12 -4.81
CA ILE A 239 -31.79 65.08 -4.33
C ILE A 239 -32.37 64.32 -5.53
N LYS A 240 -32.73 65.00 -6.62
CA LYS A 240 -33.23 64.39 -7.83
C LYS A 240 -32.14 63.58 -8.52
N LEU A 241 -30.90 64.06 -8.51
CA LEU A 241 -29.74 63.30 -9.08
C LEU A 241 -29.43 62.05 -8.32
N GLU A 242 -29.37 62.12 -6.98
CA GLU A 242 -29.15 60.92 -6.11
C GLU A 242 -30.27 59.90 -6.28
N LYS A 243 -31.54 60.34 -6.40
CA LYS A 243 -32.67 59.44 -6.70
C LYS A 243 -32.53 58.80 -8.10
N SER A 244 -32.13 59.55 -9.09
CA SER A 244 -31.92 59.07 -10.47
C SER A 244 -30.78 57.97 -10.47
N GLN A 245 -29.69 58.24 -9.76
CA GLN A 245 -28.59 57.31 -9.66
C GLN A 245 -28.99 55.99 -8.94
N LYS A 246 -29.69 56.07 -7.81
CA LYS A 246 -30.22 54.91 -7.14
C LYS A 246 -31.14 54.09 -8.03
N LEU A 247 -32.00 54.73 -8.83
CA LEU A 247 -32.86 54.03 -9.80
C LEU A 247 -32.06 53.36 -10.93
N SER A 248 -30.99 54.01 -11.41
CA SER A 248 -30.08 53.42 -12.39
C SER A 248 -29.28 52.24 -11.84
N ASP A 249 -28.78 52.39 -10.59
CA ASP A 249 -28.09 51.29 -9.89
C ASP A 249 -29.02 50.10 -9.67
N LEU A 250 -30.29 50.33 -9.27
CA LEU A 250 -31.31 49.31 -9.14
C LEU A 250 -31.60 48.65 -10.49
N GLN A 251 -31.81 49.44 -11.56
CA GLN A 251 -32.05 48.90 -12.89
C GLN A 251 -30.94 47.93 -13.30
N ARG A 252 -29.68 48.29 -13.10
CA ARG A 252 -28.52 47.48 -13.42
C ARG A 252 -28.44 46.20 -12.59
N ALA A 253 -28.67 46.31 -11.26
CA ALA A 253 -28.73 45.14 -10.38
C ALA A 253 -29.85 44.18 -10.83
N LEU A 254 -31.01 44.67 -11.22
CA LEU A 254 -32.11 43.89 -11.75
C LEU A 254 -31.79 43.26 -13.12
N GLU A 255 -31.07 43.97 -14.01
CA GLU A 255 -30.61 43.42 -15.28
C GLU A 255 -29.61 42.26 -15.08
N SER A 256 -28.69 42.43 -14.11
CA SER A 256 -27.75 41.37 -13.69
C SER A 256 -28.50 40.18 -13.12
N LEU A 257 -29.42 40.39 -12.20
CA LEU A 257 -30.25 39.35 -11.58
C LEU A 257 -31.08 38.60 -12.62
N LYS A 258 -31.71 39.31 -13.55
CA LYS A 258 -32.49 38.71 -14.65
C LYS A 258 -31.63 37.72 -15.45
N LYS A 259 -30.42 38.09 -15.87
CA LYS A 259 -29.50 37.27 -16.64
C LYS A 259 -29.09 36.00 -15.86
N GLU A 260 -28.89 36.10 -14.56
CA GLU A 260 -28.52 34.89 -13.75
C GLU A 260 -29.72 34.01 -13.45
N VAL A 261 -30.92 34.58 -13.24
CA VAL A 261 -32.16 33.80 -13.05
C VAL A 261 -32.62 33.07 -14.32
N GLU A 262 -32.26 33.51 -15.49
CA GLU A 262 -32.52 32.81 -16.77
C GLU A 262 -31.69 31.55 -16.91
N LYS A 263 -30.58 31.35 -16.15
CA LYS A 263 -29.69 30.16 -16.16
C LYS A 263 -30.12 29.04 -15.21
N THR A 264 -31.29 29.10 -14.59
CA THR A 264 -31.78 28.07 -13.64
C THR A 264 -31.90 26.68 -14.24
N GLU A 265 -31.86 26.53 -15.57
CA GLU A 265 -31.81 25.25 -16.28
C GLU A 265 -30.66 24.31 -15.78
N ASN A 266 -29.57 24.88 -15.29
CA ASN A 266 -28.47 24.10 -14.72
C ASN A 266 -28.88 23.37 -13.43
N TYR A 267 -29.68 24.01 -12.59
CA TYR A 267 -30.19 23.40 -11.36
C TYR A 267 -31.22 22.31 -11.67
N ASP A 268 -32.15 22.59 -12.60
CA ASP A 268 -33.17 21.62 -13.02
C ASP A 268 -32.54 20.39 -13.70
N SER A 269 -31.53 20.60 -14.55
CA SER A 269 -30.76 19.51 -15.17
C SER A 269 -30.05 18.66 -14.13
N PHE A 270 -29.44 19.28 -13.09
CA PHE A 270 -28.84 18.56 -11.99
C PHE A 270 -29.87 17.71 -11.24
N LEU A 271 -31.00 18.30 -10.84
CA LEU A 271 -32.04 17.60 -10.09
C LEU A 271 -32.61 16.39 -10.87
N THR A 272 -32.77 16.54 -12.20
CA THR A 272 -33.25 15.47 -13.07
C THR A 272 -32.28 14.30 -13.09
N ILE A 273 -31.00 14.55 -13.34
CA ILE A 273 -29.95 13.51 -13.36
C ILE A 273 -29.80 12.88 -11.97
N TYR A 274 -29.81 13.69 -10.92
CA TYR A 274 -29.70 13.19 -9.56
C TYR A 274 -30.90 12.33 -9.12
N ALA A 275 -32.11 12.70 -9.50
CA ALA A 275 -33.30 11.92 -9.22
C ALA A 275 -33.29 10.57 -9.95
N GLU A 276 -32.76 10.50 -11.17
CA GLU A 276 -32.57 9.23 -11.87
C GLU A 276 -31.51 8.35 -11.20
N LEU A 277 -30.41 8.95 -10.80
CA LEU A 277 -29.33 8.28 -10.09
C LEU A 277 -29.81 7.70 -8.75
N LEU A 278 -30.71 8.38 -8.03
CA LEU A 278 -31.29 7.93 -6.77
C LEU A 278 -32.25 6.74 -6.90
N LYS A 279 -32.82 6.48 -8.08
CA LYS A 279 -33.69 5.29 -8.32
C LYS A 279 -32.91 3.98 -8.12
N ASP A 280 -31.57 4.01 -8.31
CA ASP A 280 -30.69 2.86 -8.24
C ASP A 280 -29.63 2.97 -7.13
N LYS A 281 -30.04 3.47 -5.94
CA LYS A 281 -29.15 3.62 -4.76
C LYS A 281 -28.29 2.39 -4.46
N GLU A 282 -28.87 1.19 -4.65
CA GLU A 282 -28.16 -0.08 -4.46
C GLU A 282 -27.03 -0.27 -5.48
N LYS A 283 -27.21 0.20 -6.71
CA LYS A 283 -26.17 0.14 -7.76
C LYS A 283 -25.04 1.10 -7.45
N ILE A 284 -25.34 2.31 -6.94
CA ILE A 284 -24.30 3.29 -6.56
C ILE A 284 -23.42 2.72 -5.44
N LYS A 285 -24.00 2.05 -4.44
CA LYS A 285 -23.24 1.36 -3.40
C LYS A 285 -22.35 0.24 -3.96
N ARG A 286 -22.75 -0.38 -5.08
CA ARG A 286 -21.98 -1.44 -5.76
C ARG A 286 -20.79 -0.92 -6.55
N ILE A 287 -20.65 0.38 -6.77
CA ILE A 287 -19.44 0.95 -7.41
C ILE A 287 -18.17 0.56 -6.62
N GLY A 288 -18.28 0.46 -5.27
CA GLY A 288 -17.20 -0.06 -4.42
C GLY A 288 -16.81 -1.53 -4.69
N LEU A 289 -17.66 -2.31 -5.42
CA LEU A 289 -17.34 -3.69 -5.83
C LEU A 289 -16.58 -3.76 -7.15
N ARG A 290 -16.40 -2.65 -7.85
CA ARG A 290 -15.74 -2.62 -9.17
C ARG A 290 -14.33 -3.20 -9.11
N GLU A 291 -13.51 -2.74 -8.16
CA GLU A 291 -12.14 -3.25 -7.97
C GLU A 291 -12.11 -4.75 -7.69
N LEU A 292 -13.06 -5.24 -6.88
CA LEU A 292 -13.18 -6.67 -6.57
C LEU A 292 -13.55 -7.49 -7.82
N LEU A 293 -14.46 -6.97 -8.67
CA LEU A 293 -14.87 -7.64 -9.91
C LEU A 293 -13.76 -7.62 -10.96
N GLU A 294 -13.02 -6.51 -11.11
CA GLU A 294 -11.86 -6.41 -11.99
C GLU A 294 -10.78 -7.42 -11.57
N GLN A 295 -10.42 -7.46 -10.28
CA GLN A 295 -9.46 -8.44 -9.76
C GLN A 295 -9.96 -9.88 -9.88
N GLY A 296 -11.26 -10.12 -9.64
CA GLY A 296 -11.88 -11.43 -9.81
C GLY A 296 -11.86 -11.91 -11.26
N GLN A 297 -12.08 -11.01 -12.21
CA GLN A 297 -12.00 -11.29 -13.64
C GLN A 297 -10.59 -11.72 -14.05
N ASP A 298 -9.58 -10.96 -13.63
CA ASP A 298 -8.17 -11.26 -13.95
C ASP A 298 -7.76 -12.62 -13.38
N VAL A 299 -8.09 -12.92 -12.12
CA VAL A 299 -7.74 -14.19 -11.45
C VAL A 299 -8.39 -15.40 -12.13
N ILE A 300 -9.65 -15.27 -12.61
CA ILE A 300 -10.35 -16.36 -13.30
C ILE A 300 -9.84 -16.51 -14.74
N GLN A 301 -9.59 -15.40 -15.46
CA GLN A 301 -9.04 -15.43 -16.83
C GLN A 301 -7.66 -16.07 -16.87
N ASP A 302 -6.82 -15.73 -15.88
CA ASP A 302 -5.45 -16.22 -15.79
C ASP A 302 -5.35 -17.61 -15.14
N LYS A 303 -6.51 -18.21 -14.74
CA LYS A 303 -6.60 -19.55 -14.11
C LYS A 303 -5.68 -19.73 -12.90
N ILE A 304 -5.40 -18.65 -12.18
CA ILE A 304 -4.41 -18.60 -11.08
C ILE A 304 -4.73 -19.62 -9.98
N VAL A 305 -6.01 -19.89 -9.73
CA VAL A 305 -6.47 -20.85 -8.71
C VAL A 305 -6.80 -22.22 -9.29
N GLY A 306 -6.80 -22.34 -10.63
CA GLY A 306 -7.14 -23.52 -11.39
C GLY A 306 -8.34 -23.34 -12.31
N GLU A 307 -8.52 -24.25 -13.30
CA GLU A 307 -9.67 -24.22 -14.19
C GLU A 307 -10.96 -24.49 -13.41
N ASN A 308 -11.96 -23.64 -13.62
CA ASN A 308 -13.29 -23.78 -13.02
C ASN A 308 -13.33 -23.78 -11.47
N ILE A 309 -12.43 -23.03 -10.85
CA ILE A 309 -12.41 -22.82 -9.39
C ILE A 309 -12.65 -21.34 -9.07
N CYS A 310 -13.58 -21.07 -8.16
CA CYS A 310 -13.85 -19.72 -7.67
C CYS A 310 -12.67 -19.17 -6.86
N PRO A 311 -12.09 -18.01 -7.20
CA PRO A 311 -10.95 -17.47 -6.48
C PRO A 311 -11.29 -17.02 -5.05
N LEU A 312 -12.58 -16.80 -4.73
CA LEU A 312 -12.99 -16.32 -3.41
C LEU A 312 -13.30 -17.44 -2.42
N CYS A 313 -13.97 -18.53 -2.90
CA CYS A 313 -14.42 -19.59 -1.99
C CYS A 313 -13.88 -20.97 -2.36
N LEU A 314 -13.06 -21.06 -3.40
CA LEU A 314 -12.43 -22.29 -3.91
C LEU A 314 -13.44 -23.40 -4.31
N SER A 315 -14.71 -23.06 -4.49
CA SER A 315 -15.73 -23.98 -5.00
C SER A 315 -15.64 -24.11 -6.52
N SER A 316 -16.16 -25.22 -7.06
CA SER A 316 -16.24 -25.41 -8.51
C SER A 316 -17.23 -24.42 -9.14
N ILE A 317 -16.83 -23.74 -10.21
CA ILE A 317 -17.64 -22.77 -10.97
C ILE A 317 -17.53 -23.07 -12.48
N ASP A 318 -18.47 -22.56 -13.25
CA ASP A 318 -18.30 -22.41 -14.70
C ASP A 318 -17.55 -21.09 -14.96
N SER A 319 -16.25 -21.16 -15.17
CA SER A 319 -15.40 -19.97 -15.35
C SER A 319 -15.85 -19.10 -16.53
N LEU A 320 -16.33 -19.67 -17.63
CA LEU A 320 -16.82 -18.91 -18.80
C LEU A 320 -18.11 -18.15 -18.48
N ALA A 321 -19.04 -18.80 -17.79
CA ALA A 321 -20.29 -18.17 -17.38
C ALA A 321 -20.04 -17.04 -16.37
N VAL A 322 -19.14 -17.28 -15.38
CA VAL A 322 -18.79 -16.26 -14.36
C VAL A 322 -18.04 -15.09 -14.98
N LEU A 323 -17.09 -15.31 -15.89
CA LEU A 323 -16.40 -14.23 -16.59
C LEU A 323 -17.35 -13.36 -17.42
N LYS A 324 -18.32 -13.98 -18.10
CA LYS A 324 -19.35 -13.25 -18.83
C LYS A 324 -20.19 -12.38 -17.90
N GLU A 325 -20.63 -12.93 -16.78
CA GLU A 325 -21.41 -12.20 -15.78
C GLU A 325 -20.61 -11.05 -15.14
N ILE A 326 -19.32 -11.26 -14.84
CA ILE A 326 -18.42 -10.21 -14.33
C ILE A 326 -18.28 -9.10 -15.37
N ALA A 327 -18.05 -9.43 -16.65
CA ALA A 327 -17.92 -8.44 -17.71
C ALA A 327 -19.20 -7.62 -17.89
N GLU A 328 -20.38 -8.25 -17.85
CA GLU A 328 -21.67 -7.56 -17.90
C GLU A 328 -21.85 -6.60 -16.70
N ARG A 329 -21.49 -7.04 -15.49
CA ARG A 329 -21.54 -6.21 -14.28
C ARG A 329 -20.54 -5.06 -14.31
N LEU A 330 -19.31 -5.27 -14.82
CA LEU A 330 -18.30 -4.21 -14.96
C LEU A 330 -18.75 -3.16 -15.97
N GLN A 331 -19.37 -3.57 -17.08
CA GLN A 331 -19.95 -2.65 -18.07
C GLN A 331 -21.11 -1.83 -17.48
N GLU A 332 -21.98 -2.46 -16.66
CA GLU A 332 -23.05 -1.76 -15.93
C GLU A 332 -22.46 -0.74 -14.95
N LEU A 333 -21.45 -1.12 -14.15
CA LEU A 333 -20.78 -0.22 -13.18
C LEU A 333 -20.01 0.91 -13.87
N GLU A 334 -19.46 0.71 -15.04
CA GLU A 334 -18.82 1.78 -15.82
C GLU A 334 -19.85 2.82 -16.30
N GLY A 335 -21.03 2.37 -16.72
CA GLY A 335 -22.16 3.24 -17.05
C GLY A 335 -22.56 4.11 -15.84
N ILE A 336 -22.75 3.48 -14.68
CA ILE A 336 -23.12 4.19 -13.44
C ILE A 336 -22.02 5.17 -13.00
N ASN A 337 -20.74 4.82 -13.13
CA ASN A 337 -19.64 5.73 -12.79
C ASN A 337 -19.65 6.99 -13.69
N LYS A 338 -19.94 6.85 -14.98
CA LYS A 338 -20.12 7.98 -15.90
C LYS A 338 -21.29 8.86 -15.47
N GLU A 339 -22.41 8.26 -15.09
CA GLU A 339 -23.61 8.98 -14.60
C GLU A 339 -23.29 9.75 -13.31
N VAL A 340 -22.56 9.15 -12.37
CA VAL A 340 -22.09 9.81 -11.13
C VAL A 340 -21.14 10.97 -11.43
N GLN A 341 -20.22 10.82 -12.37
CA GLN A 341 -19.33 11.90 -12.79
C GLN A 341 -20.09 13.03 -13.48
N GLU A 342 -21.07 12.70 -14.30
CA GLU A 342 -21.93 13.69 -14.93
C GLU A 342 -22.76 14.46 -13.88
N ALA A 343 -23.36 13.74 -12.92
CA ALA A 343 -24.10 14.35 -11.82
C ALA A 343 -23.20 15.29 -10.98
N ASN A 344 -21.95 14.90 -10.69
CA ASN A 344 -20.98 15.76 -10.00
C ASN A 344 -20.64 17.02 -10.80
N SER A 345 -20.46 16.91 -12.10
CA SER A 345 -20.22 18.05 -13.00
C SER A 345 -21.41 19.01 -13.01
N LYS A 346 -22.63 18.48 -13.15
CA LYS A 346 -23.87 19.26 -13.10
C LYS A 346 -24.12 19.88 -11.73
N LYS A 347 -23.82 19.17 -10.62
CA LYS A 347 -23.83 19.71 -9.25
C LYS A 347 -22.98 20.97 -9.15
N SER A 348 -21.76 20.92 -9.67
CA SER A 348 -20.82 22.04 -9.61
C SER A 348 -21.34 23.26 -10.36
N LEU A 349 -21.93 23.06 -11.55
CA LEU A 349 -22.54 24.11 -12.37
C LEU A 349 -23.80 24.70 -11.71
N ALA A 350 -24.65 23.85 -11.12
CA ALA A 350 -25.83 24.25 -10.39
C ALA A 350 -25.47 25.12 -9.18
N LEU A 351 -24.52 24.67 -8.35
CA LEU A 351 -24.05 25.45 -7.19
C LEU A 351 -23.44 26.79 -7.59
N LEU A 352 -22.67 26.84 -8.67
CA LEU A 352 -22.11 28.09 -9.18
C LEU A 352 -23.24 29.06 -9.57
N ASN A 353 -24.23 28.59 -10.32
CA ASN A 353 -25.38 29.39 -10.74
C ASN A 353 -26.19 29.89 -9.53
N LEU A 354 -26.54 29.00 -8.58
CA LEU A 354 -27.30 29.41 -7.38
C LEU A 354 -26.56 30.46 -6.55
N ARG A 355 -25.23 30.33 -6.41
CA ARG A 355 -24.40 31.32 -5.71
C ARG A 355 -24.31 32.66 -6.45
N ASN A 356 -24.27 32.64 -7.79
CA ASN A 356 -24.31 33.84 -8.61
C ASN A 356 -25.66 34.57 -8.48
N ILE A 357 -26.77 33.83 -8.46
CA ILE A 357 -28.10 34.40 -8.19
C ILE A 357 -28.13 35.04 -6.78
N LYS A 358 -27.59 34.34 -5.75
CA LYS A 358 -27.51 34.89 -4.39
C LYS A 358 -26.79 36.24 -4.38
N LYS A 359 -25.61 36.30 -5.04
CA LYS A 359 -24.84 37.54 -5.14
C LYS A 359 -25.62 38.67 -5.84
N ALA A 360 -26.33 38.32 -6.92
CA ALA A 360 -27.15 39.31 -7.63
C ALA A 360 -28.34 39.79 -6.78
N LEU A 361 -28.97 38.94 -5.99
CA LEU A 361 -30.00 39.32 -5.01
C LEU A 361 -29.43 40.25 -3.93
N ASP A 362 -28.25 39.97 -3.43
CA ASP A 362 -27.55 40.84 -2.44
C ASP A 362 -27.23 42.21 -3.03
N GLU A 363 -26.90 42.31 -4.31
CA GLU A 363 -26.69 43.56 -5.02
C GLU A 363 -27.97 44.40 -5.11
N VAL A 364 -29.11 43.79 -5.41
CA VAL A 364 -30.43 44.45 -5.41
C VAL A 364 -30.77 44.97 -4.02
N MET A 365 -30.55 44.16 -2.96
CA MET A 365 -30.84 44.55 -1.57
C MET A 365 -29.95 45.70 -1.06
N ARG A 366 -28.75 45.87 -1.62
CA ARG A 366 -27.87 47.02 -1.26
C ARG A 366 -28.39 48.35 -1.73
N VAL A 367 -29.24 48.41 -2.80
CA VAL A 367 -29.80 49.61 -3.31
C VAL A 367 -31.05 50.00 -2.50
N LYS A 368 -30.85 50.83 -1.47
CA LYS A 368 -31.92 51.29 -0.60
C LYS A 368 -32.66 52.46 -1.26
N ILE A 369 -33.91 52.24 -1.62
CA ILE A 369 -34.84 53.31 -2.02
C ILE A 369 -35.93 53.35 -0.95
N GLU A 370 -35.92 54.38 -0.14
CA GLU A 370 -36.84 54.56 0.97
C GLU A 370 -38.13 55.22 0.45
N ASP A 371 -39.29 54.94 1.09
CA ASP A 371 -40.62 55.55 0.81
C ASP A 371 -41.25 55.25 -0.55
N ASP A 372 -40.96 54.05 -1.15
CA ASP A 372 -41.57 53.67 -2.39
C ASP A 372 -42.17 52.25 -2.31
N ALA A 373 -43.50 52.16 -2.43
CA ALA A 373 -44.26 50.90 -2.25
C ALA A 373 -43.86 49.79 -3.26
N ASP A 374 -43.50 50.18 -4.49
CA ASP A 374 -43.07 49.21 -5.50
C ASP A 374 -41.75 48.54 -5.12
N PHE A 375 -40.80 49.27 -4.54
CA PHE A 375 -39.50 48.72 -4.12
C PHE A 375 -39.57 48.01 -2.77
N ILE A 376 -40.50 48.35 -1.89
CA ILE A 376 -40.78 47.59 -0.64
C ILE A 376 -41.33 46.22 -1.02
N ALA A 377 -42.28 46.13 -1.96
CA ALA A 377 -42.81 44.87 -2.42
C ALA A 377 -41.73 43.99 -3.07
N MET A 378 -40.83 44.58 -3.86
CA MET A 378 -39.69 43.88 -4.45
C MET A 378 -38.73 43.33 -3.41
N ASN A 379 -38.38 44.11 -2.37
CA ASN A 379 -37.48 43.63 -1.29
C ASN A 379 -38.09 42.46 -0.55
N ASP A 380 -39.39 42.37 -0.37
CA ASP A 380 -40.06 41.21 0.21
C ASP A 380 -39.93 39.95 -0.68
N VAL A 381 -40.09 40.12 -1.98
CA VAL A 381 -39.92 39.00 -2.96
C VAL A 381 -38.45 38.57 -2.97
N VAL A 382 -37.51 39.50 -3.02
CA VAL A 382 -36.06 39.18 -2.97
C VAL A 382 -35.70 38.44 -1.69
N SER A 383 -36.17 38.92 -0.52
CA SER A 383 -35.89 38.26 0.76
C SER A 383 -36.42 36.83 0.85
N LYS A 384 -37.64 36.60 0.35
CA LYS A 384 -38.23 35.24 0.29
C LYS A 384 -37.41 34.35 -0.63
N THR A 385 -37.07 34.85 -1.82
CA THR A 385 -36.26 34.08 -2.78
C THR A 385 -34.86 33.78 -2.25
N GLN A 386 -34.23 34.68 -1.45
CA GLN A 386 -32.95 34.39 -0.78
C GLN A 386 -33.05 33.21 0.19
N ILE A 387 -34.11 33.10 0.97
CA ILE A 387 -34.33 32.00 1.91
C ILE A 387 -34.46 30.68 1.15
N SER A 388 -35.32 30.64 0.12
CA SER A 388 -35.51 29.46 -0.71
C SER A 388 -34.21 29.05 -1.41
N LEU A 389 -33.42 30.02 -1.86
CA LEU A 389 -32.14 29.80 -2.52
C LEU A 389 -31.07 29.25 -1.56
N GLU A 390 -30.99 29.77 -0.33
CA GLU A 390 -30.06 29.28 0.69
C GLU A 390 -30.38 27.82 1.09
N GLN A 391 -31.67 27.49 1.16
CA GLN A 391 -32.07 26.12 1.42
C GLN A 391 -31.68 25.20 0.27
N ALA A 392 -31.90 25.61 -1.00
CA ALA A 392 -31.51 24.83 -2.17
C ALA A 392 -29.98 24.59 -2.21
N ILE A 393 -29.16 25.61 -1.89
CA ILE A 393 -27.70 25.44 -1.81
C ILE A 393 -27.31 24.41 -0.74
N LYS A 394 -27.87 24.53 0.47
CA LYS A 394 -27.61 23.58 1.58
C LYS A 394 -28.02 22.15 1.22
N ASP A 395 -29.15 22.01 0.56
CA ASP A 395 -29.66 20.69 0.16
C ASP A 395 -28.75 20.05 -0.91
N VAL A 396 -28.30 20.82 -1.90
CA VAL A 396 -27.36 20.30 -2.91
C VAL A 396 -26.02 19.92 -2.28
N GLU A 397 -25.51 20.72 -1.34
CA GLU A 397 -24.23 20.44 -0.67
C GLU A 397 -24.31 19.23 0.29
N GLY A 398 -25.37 19.18 1.13
CA GLY A 398 -25.47 18.19 2.19
C GLY A 398 -26.10 16.86 1.79
N LYS A 399 -27.20 16.89 1.05
CA LYS A 399 -27.98 15.68 0.70
C LYS A 399 -27.34 14.87 -0.43
N PHE A 400 -26.64 15.52 -1.34
CA PHE A 400 -25.95 14.82 -2.44
C PHE A 400 -24.92 13.81 -1.93
N GLU A 401 -24.10 14.21 -0.96
CA GLU A 401 -23.03 13.34 -0.39
C GLU A 401 -23.61 12.17 0.40
N ARG A 402 -24.81 12.34 0.95
CA ARG A 402 -25.50 11.29 1.73
C ARG A 402 -26.41 10.42 0.89
N LEU A 403 -26.52 10.69 -0.43
CA LEU A 403 -27.48 10.05 -1.33
C LEU A 403 -28.93 10.14 -0.79
N GLU A 404 -29.25 11.27 -0.18
CA GLU A 404 -30.60 11.58 0.31
C GLU A 404 -31.42 12.27 -0.80
N ILE A 405 -32.75 12.06 -0.79
CA ILE A 405 -33.63 12.72 -1.74
C ILE A 405 -33.56 14.22 -1.51
N ILE A 406 -33.17 14.98 -2.52
CA ILE A 406 -33.40 16.41 -2.55
C ILE A 406 -34.85 16.58 -2.98
N GLU A 407 -35.73 16.70 -1.99
CA GLU A 407 -37.10 17.03 -2.29
C GLU A 407 -37.07 18.37 -3.04
N LYS A 408 -37.49 18.35 -4.29
CA LYS A 408 -37.91 19.56 -4.94
C LYS A 408 -39.14 19.98 -4.14
N ASP A 409 -38.96 20.91 -3.18
CA ASP A 409 -40.09 21.72 -2.71
C ASP A 409 -40.46 22.61 -3.92
N ALA A 410 -40.90 21.87 -4.98
CA ALA A 410 -41.06 22.38 -6.34
C ALA A 410 -41.99 23.57 -6.36
N ASP A 411 -42.98 23.56 -5.45
CA ASP A 411 -43.96 24.62 -5.37
C ASP A 411 -43.40 25.92 -4.78
N LEU A 412 -42.52 25.87 -3.78
CA LEU A 412 -41.96 27.07 -3.15
C LEU A 412 -40.81 27.68 -3.99
N PHE A 413 -39.83 26.87 -4.39
CA PHE A 413 -38.70 27.38 -5.18
C PHE A 413 -39.11 27.89 -6.56
N GLU A 414 -39.88 27.11 -7.34
CA GLU A 414 -40.40 27.55 -8.65
C GLU A 414 -41.36 28.74 -8.53
N LYS A 415 -42.19 28.75 -7.50
CA LYS A 415 -43.10 29.86 -7.24
C LYS A 415 -42.37 31.14 -6.87
N ASP A 416 -41.36 31.05 -5.99
CA ASP A 416 -40.57 32.23 -5.59
C ASP A 416 -39.75 32.76 -6.77
N PHE A 417 -39.15 31.88 -7.59
CA PHE A 417 -38.44 32.30 -8.80
C PHE A 417 -39.38 32.83 -9.89
N SER A 418 -40.55 32.29 -10.09
CA SER A 418 -41.56 32.78 -11.02
C SER A 418 -42.08 34.17 -10.57
N ASN A 419 -42.33 34.33 -9.27
CA ASN A 419 -42.72 35.61 -8.70
C ASN A 419 -41.58 36.64 -8.89
N LEU A 420 -40.33 36.25 -8.63
CA LEU A 420 -39.17 37.11 -8.83
C LEU A 420 -39.03 37.54 -10.29
N LYS A 421 -39.18 36.65 -11.27
CA LYS A 421 -39.14 36.96 -12.70
C LYS A 421 -40.25 37.97 -13.08
N THR A 422 -41.44 37.77 -12.56
CA THR A 422 -42.60 38.63 -12.82
C THR A 422 -42.38 40.03 -12.24
N GLU A 423 -41.93 40.11 -11.01
CA GLU A 423 -41.65 41.40 -10.37
C GLU A 423 -40.52 42.17 -11.05
N ILE A 424 -39.41 41.49 -11.42
CA ILE A 424 -38.31 42.07 -12.18
C ILE A 424 -38.85 42.66 -13.50
N ALA A 425 -39.65 41.93 -14.25
CA ALA A 425 -40.21 42.38 -15.50
C ALA A 425 -41.13 43.58 -15.32
N GLY A 426 -41.96 43.61 -14.25
CA GLY A 426 -42.88 44.71 -13.94
C GLY A 426 -42.19 45.96 -13.46
N LEU A 427 -41.00 45.88 -12.86
CA LEU A 427 -40.27 47.03 -12.31
C LEU A 427 -39.54 47.85 -13.37
N PHE A 428 -39.04 47.25 -14.43
CA PHE A 428 -38.30 47.97 -15.51
C PHE A 428 -39.09 49.16 -16.09
N PRO A 429 -40.35 49.01 -16.52
CA PRO A 429 -41.14 50.18 -17.03
C PRO A 429 -41.40 51.23 -15.94
N LYS A 430 -41.58 50.76 -14.66
CA LYS A 430 -41.82 51.68 -13.53
C LYS A 430 -40.57 52.53 -13.23
N ILE A 431 -39.39 51.91 -13.20
CA ILE A 431 -38.10 52.59 -13.01
C ILE A 431 -37.92 53.60 -14.14
N LYS A 432 -38.14 53.23 -15.38
CA LYS A 432 -38.02 54.11 -16.54
C LYS A 432 -38.96 55.32 -16.46
N MET A 433 -40.19 55.11 -16.04
CA MET A 433 -41.16 56.18 -15.82
C MET A 433 -40.75 57.11 -14.69
N LYS A 434 -40.29 56.54 -13.56
CA LYS A 434 -39.81 57.34 -12.38
C LYS A 434 -38.56 58.13 -12.76
N MET A 435 -37.62 57.56 -13.49
CA MET A 435 -36.43 58.27 -13.99
C MET A 435 -36.83 59.42 -14.93
N ALA A 436 -37.78 59.17 -15.83
CA ALA A 436 -38.27 60.21 -16.73
C ALA A 436 -39.01 61.39 -16.00
N ALA A 437 -39.72 61.09 -14.93
CA ALA A 437 -40.42 62.08 -14.11
C ALA A 437 -39.48 62.98 -13.26
N LEU A 438 -38.25 62.55 -13.02
CA LEU A 438 -37.21 63.29 -12.29
C LEU A 438 -36.58 64.38 -13.16
N ALA A 439 -36.66 64.30 -14.49
CA ALA A 439 -36.08 65.27 -15.45
C ALA A 439 -37.18 66.08 -16.11
N GLU A 440 -37.21 67.36 -15.78
CA GLU A 440 -38.22 68.34 -16.28
C GLU A 440 -37.85 68.97 -17.64
N THR A 441 -36.54 69.01 -17.96
CA THR A 441 -35.99 69.59 -19.19
C THR A 441 -35.08 68.63 -19.93
N GLU A 442 -34.83 68.78 -21.23
CA GLU A 442 -33.88 68.03 -22.04
C GLU A 442 -32.44 68.18 -21.47
N ASP A 443 -32.05 69.37 -21.01
CA ASP A 443 -30.75 69.62 -20.40
C ASP A 443 -30.56 68.82 -19.09
N GLN A 444 -31.58 68.71 -18.26
CA GLN A 444 -31.55 67.91 -17.03
C GLN A 444 -31.46 66.38 -17.37
N ARG A 445 -32.16 65.97 -18.40
CA ARG A 445 -32.11 64.59 -18.87
C ARG A 445 -30.70 64.23 -19.33
N LEU A 446 -30.05 65.10 -20.09
CA LEU A 446 -28.68 64.96 -20.54
C LEU A 446 -27.68 64.90 -19.35
N GLN A 447 -27.87 65.84 -18.38
CA GLN A 447 -27.04 65.85 -17.18
C GLN A 447 -27.16 64.59 -16.36
N PHE A 448 -28.37 64.07 -16.19
CA PHE A 448 -28.58 62.78 -15.47
C PHE A 448 -27.93 61.63 -16.21
N GLN A 449 -28.08 61.51 -17.54
CA GLN A 449 -27.46 60.46 -18.33
C GLN A 449 -25.94 60.51 -18.30
N VAL A 450 -25.34 61.70 -18.43
CA VAL A 450 -23.89 61.86 -18.38
C VAL A 450 -23.36 61.59 -16.99
N PHE A 451 -24.03 62.04 -15.95
CA PHE A 451 -23.65 61.80 -14.56
C PHE A 451 -23.68 60.32 -14.22
N ASP A 452 -24.76 59.60 -14.57
CA ASP A 452 -24.91 58.16 -14.36
C ASP A 452 -23.84 57.42 -15.10
N LEU A 453 -23.59 57.72 -16.37
CA LEU A 453 -22.57 57.08 -17.17
C LEU A 453 -21.17 57.25 -16.56
N ILE A 454 -20.78 58.52 -16.19
CA ILE A 454 -19.45 58.78 -15.65
C ILE A 454 -19.28 58.13 -14.28
N SER A 455 -20.30 58.21 -13.42
CA SER A 455 -20.27 57.59 -12.11
C SER A 455 -20.10 56.08 -12.19
N ASN A 456 -20.82 55.43 -13.13
CA ASN A 456 -20.74 54.00 -13.34
C ASN A 456 -19.40 53.56 -13.96
N VAL A 457 -18.93 54.27 -14.97
CA VAL A 457 -17.64 54.02 -15.63
C VAL A 457 -16.48 54.18 -14.61
N ASN A 458 -16.49 55.23 -13.77
CA ASN A 458 -15.48 55.42 -12.72
C ASN A 458 -15.53 54.29 -11.67
N ARG A 459 -16.72 53.88 -11.24
CA ARG A 459 -16.89 52.79 -10.29
C ARG A 459 -16.37 51.49 -10.89
N ILE A 460 -16.77 51.16 -12.11
CA ILE A 460 -16.33 49.93 -12.78
C ILE A 460 -14.79 49.91 -12.97
N PHE A 461 -14.21 51.06 -13.32
CA PHE A 461 -12.74 51.15 -13.44
C PHE A 461 -12.06 50.89 -12.09
N LYS A 462 -12.55 51.45 -10.98
CA LYS A 462 -12.04 51.19 -9.64
C LYS A 462 -12.22 49.74 -9.23
N ASP A 463 -13.38 49.15 -9.48
CA ASP A 463 -13.68 47.74 -9.18
C ASP A 463 -12.76 46.84 -10.00
N ASN A 464 -12.62 47.06 -11.30
CA ASN A 464 -11.73 46.29 -12.15
C ASN A 464 -10.26 46.40 -11.70
N LYS A 465 -9.80 47.61 -11.27
CA LYS A 465 -8.43 47.78 -10.75
C LYS A 465 -8.18 46.94 -9.49
N LEU A 466 -9.18 46.83 -8.60
CA LEU A 466 -9.09 45.94 -7.42
C LEU A 466 -9.17 44.46 -7.78
N LEU A 467 -10.12 44.10 -8.62
CA LEU A 467 -10.32 42.72 -9.06
C LEU A 467 -9.13 42.20 -9.88
N SER A 468 -8.52 43.05 -10.72
CA SER A 468 -7.31 42.68 -11.49
C SER A 468 -6.11 42.39 -10.60
N LYS A 469 -5.94 43.17 -9.50
CA LYS A 469 -4.90 42.83 -8.50
C LYS A 469 -5.16 41.50 -7.79
N GLU A 470 -6.42 41.23 -7.46
CA GLU A 470 -6.79 39.98 -6.84
C GLU A 470 -6.57 38.82 -7.83
N LEU A 471 -6.90 39.02 -9.10
CA LEU A 471 -6.69 38.03 -10.17
C LEU A 471 -5.19 37.72 -10.36
N GLU A 472 -4.34 38.77 -10.42
CA GLU A 472 -2.89 38.64 -10.55
C GLU A 472 -2.28 37.80 -9.40
N ILE A 473 -2.77 37.98 -8.16
CA ILE A 473 -2.35 37.18 -7.02
C ILE A 473 -2.72 35.73 -7.24
N PHE A 474 -3.94 35.42 -7.67
CA PHE A 474 -4.35 34.04 -7.93
C PHE A 474 -3.54 33.40 -9.08
N GLU A 475 -3.35 34.13 -10.19
CA GLU A 475 -2.57 33.67 -11.34
C GLU A 475 -1.10 33.41 -10.95
N THR A 476 -0.51 34.29 -10.14
CA THR A 476 0.85 34.12 -9.60
C THR A 476 0.94 32.88 -8.69
N GLN A 477 -0.07 32.64 -7.85
CA GLN A 477 -0.12 31.46 -7.00
C GLN A 477 -0.23 30.18 -7.83
N ILE A 478 -1.11 30.14 -8.83
CA ILE A 478 -1.31 29.01 -9.73
C ILE A 478 -0.01 28.72 -10.50
N ASP A 479 0.61 29.74 -11.10
CA ASP A 479 1.87 29.60 -11.85
C ASP A 479 3.01 29.08 -10.94
N THR A 480 3.11 29.62 -9.73
CA THR A 480 4.12 29.18 -8.76
C THR A 480 3.95 27.74 -8.36
N VAL A 481 2.72 27.33 -7.97
CA VAL A 481 2.45 25.94 -7.58
C VAL A 481 2.61 24.99 -8.76
N THR A 482 2.23 25.41 -9.98
CA THR A 482 2.44 24.63 -11.21
C THR A 482 3.93 24.43 -11.49
N LYS A 483 4.76 25.45 -11.37
CA LYS A 483 6.22 25.34 -11.54
C LYS A 483 6.85 24.43 -10.49
N ILE A 484 6.40 24.53 -9.23
CA ILE A 484 6.84 23.63 -8.15
C ILE A 484 6.47 22.18 -8.50
N LYS A 485 5.21 21.93 -8.89
CA LYS A 485 4.72 20.61 -9.30
C LYS A 485 5.55 20.05 -10.45
N ASP A 486 5.75 20.80 -11.52
CA ASP A 486 6.44 20.34 -12.72
C ASP A 486 7.93 20.05 -12.45
N THR A 487 8.59 20.95 -11.71
CA THR A 487 9.98 20.72 -11.26
C THR A 487 10.09 19.51 -10.36
N PHE A 488 9.15 19.33 -9.42
CA PHE A 488 9.11 18.17 -8.54
C PHE A 488 8.92 16.87 -9.32
N ILE A 489 7.99 16.83 -10.28
CA ILE A 489 7.73 15.66 -11.15
C ILE A 489 8.99 15.31 -11.96
N GLN A 490 9.64 16.31 -12.53
CA GLN A 490 10.88 16.12 -13.28
C GLN A 490 11.98 15.53 -12.39
N LEU A 491 12.30 16.16 -11.26
CA LEU A 491 13.32 15.69 -10.33
C LEU A 491 13.02 14.29 -9.79
N GLN A 492 11.75 14.02 -9.47
CA GLN A 492 11.32 12.68 -9.07
C GLN A 492 11.59 11.65 -10.18
N GLY A 493 11.27 11.99 -11.43
CA GLY A 493 11.55 11.13 -12.59
C GLY A 493 13.05 10.84 -12.76
N GLU A 494 13.89 11.85 -12.65
CA GLU A 494 15.34 11.69 -12.77
C GLU A 494 15.94 10.83 -11.65
N ILE A 495 15.51 11.05 -10.40
CA ILE A 495 15.96 10.26 -9.23
C ILE A 495 15.49 8.82 -9.37
N LEU A 496 14.23 8.61 -9.74
CA LEU A 496 13.66 7.28 -9.94
C LEU A 496 14.40 6.55 -11.06
N GLN A 497 14.66 7.19 -12.22
CA GLN A 497 15.38 6.57 -13.31
C GLN A 497 16.83 6.20 -12.93
N LYS A 498 17.51 7.04 -12.14
CA LYS A 498 18.83 6.69 -11.59
C LYS A 498 18.78 5.46 -10.69
N ALA A 499 17.78 5.35 -9.83
CA ALA A 499 17.59 4.19 -8.97
C ALA A 499 17.24 2.92 -9.79
N LEU A 500 16.36 3.04 -10.78
CA LEU A 500 16.03 1.95 -11.71
C LEU A 500 17.24 1.46 -12.49
N ASN A 501 18.08 2.38 -12.98
CA ASN A 501 19.32 2.02 -13.67
C ASN A 501 20.29 1.27 -12.75
N ALA A 502 20.43 1.71 -11.50
CA ALA A 502 21.27 1.05 -10.52
C ALA A 502 20.79 -0.37 -10.17
N ILE A 503 19.48 -0.56 -10.02
CA ILE A 503 18.87 -1.88 -9.79
C ILE A 503 19.06 -2.76 -11.03
N SER A 504 18.85 -2.21 -12.23
CA SER A 504 18.91 -2.95 -13.49
C SER A 504 20.23 -3.64 -13.73
N VAL A 505 21.34 -3.02 -13.32
CA VAL A 505 22.69 -3.60 -13.44
C VAL A 505 22.80 -4.94 -12.70
N ASP A 506 22.32 -4.97 -11.45
CA ASP A 506 22.37 -6.21 -10.66
C ASP A 506 21.27 -7.19 -11.10
N VAL A 507 20.09 -6.73 -11.53
CA VAL A 507 19.02 -7.61 -12.08
C VAL A 507 19.51 -8.33 -13.34
N ASP A 508 20.06 -7.61 -14.30
CA ASP A 508 20.60 -8.18 -15.54
C ASP A 508 21.69 -9.21 -15.25
N LYS A 509 22.63 -8.85 -14.36
CA LYS A 509 23.71 -9.73 -13.94
C LYS A 509 23.18 -11.01 -13.28
N PHE A 510 22.31 -10.88 -12.28
CA PHE A 510 21.78 -12.01 -11.52
C PHE A 510 20.93 -12.93 -12.39
N TYR A 511 20.11 -12.33 -13.26
CA TYR A 511 19.29 -13.09 -14.20
C TYR A 511 20.14 -13.88 -15.19
N SER A 512 21.18 -13.26 -15.75
CA SER A 512 22.10 -13.93 -16.68
C SER A 512 22.90 -15.06 -16.01
N GLU A 513 23.26 -14.93 -14.73
CA GLU A 513 23.92 -15.98 -13.95
C GLU A 513 22.99 -17.17 -13.67
N MET A 514 21.66 -16.92 -13.53
CA MET A 514 20.66 -17.96 -13.28
C MET A 514 20.18 -18.64 -14.56
N ASN A 515 20.14 -17.94 -15.68
CA ASN A 515 19.53 -18.36 -16.94
C ASN A 515 20.53 -18.21 -18.10
N ALA A 516 21.71 -18.81 -17.95
CA ALA A 516 22.73 -18.81 -19.00
C ALA A 516 22.20 -19.51 -20.26
N GLU A 517 22.43 -18.93 -21.44
CA GLU A 517 22.10 -19.50 -22.77
C GLU A 517 20.63 -19.42 -23.21
N GLU A 518 19.73 -18.74 -22.48
CA GLU A 518 18.30 -18.65 -22.84
C GLU A 518 17.95 -17.51 -23.79
N GLY A 519 18.92 -16.72 -24.22
CA GLY A 519 18.73 -15.62 -25.17
C GLY A 519 17.95 -14.42 -24.61
N ILE A 520 17.88 -14.29 -23.28
CA ILE A 520 17.30 -13.14 -22.56
C ILE A 520 18.44 -12.33 -22.00
N GLU A 521 18.60 -11.10 -22.47
CA GLU A 521 19.75 -10.24 -22.16
C GLU A 521 19.31 -8.79 -21.99
N LYS A 522 20.19 -7.97 -21.40
CA LYS A 522 20.04 -6.52 -21.28
C LYS A 522 18.76 -6.13 -20.57
N ILE A 523 18.47 -6.84 -19.48
CA ILE A 523 17.28 -6.59 -18.67
C ILE A 523 17.44 -5.23 -17.97
N ARG A 524 16.45 -4.36 -18.16
CA ARG A 524 16.41 -3.05 -17.54
C ARG A 524 15.00 -2.66 -17.14
N LEU A 525 14.91 -1.81 -16.14
CA LEU A 525 13.70 -1.17 -15.67
C LEU A 525 13.67 0.27 -16.19
N ASP A 526 12.72 0.60 -17.04
CA ASP A 526 12.57 1.92 -17.61
C ASP A 526 11.25 2.58 -17.18
N LEU A 527 11.29 3.91 -17.03
CA LEU A 527 10.08 4.70 -16.93
C LEU A 527 9.34 4.70 -18.27
N ILE A 528 8.04 4.46 -18.25
CA ILE A 528 7.16 4.55 -19.41
C ILE A 528 6.13 5.66 -19.16
N GLY A 529 6.32 6.80 -19.86
CA GLY A 529 5.53 8.00 -19.62
C GLY A 529 5.72 8.55 -18.21
N GLU A 530 4.75 9.31 -17.73
CA GLU A 530 4.83 9.96 -16.42
C GLU A 530 4.49 9.04 -15.24
N GLU A 531 3.84 7.92 -15.47
CA GLU A 531 3.20 7.12 -14.41
C GLU A 531 3.60 5.65 -14.34
N GLY A 532 4.33 5.14 -15.31
CA GLY A 532 4.60 3.70 -15.41
C GLY A 532 6.06 3.30 -15.27
N VAL A 533 6.29 2.07 -14.78
CA VAL A 533 7.58 1.37 -14.85
C VAL A 533 7.37 0.02 -15.51
N GLU A 534 8.28 -0.37 -16.39
CA GLU A 534 8.22 -1.65 -17.05
C GLU A 534 9.61 -2.25 -17.25
N PHE A 535 9.68 -3.59 -17.25
CA PHE A 535 10.87 -4.31 -17.68
C PHE A 535 11.00 -4.27 -19.19
N LYS A 536 12.19 -3.92 -19.65
CA LYS A 536 12.62 -4.09 -21.03
C LYS A 536 13.82 -5.04 -21.07
N TYR A 537 13.90 -5.85 -22.09
CA TYR A 537 14.95 -6.83 -22.28
C TYR A 537 15.09 -7.18 -23.76
N THR A 538 16.20 -7.79 -24.13
CA THR A 538 16.42 -8.34 -25.46
C THR A 538 16.10 -9.83 -25.41
N PHE A 539 15.19 -10.29 -26.26
CA PHE A 539 14.80 -11.69 -26.40
C PHE A 539 15.23 -12.21 -27.76
N HIS A 540 16.20 -13.15 -27.78
CA HIS A 540 16.83 -13.65 -29.00
C HIS A 540 17.24 -12.53 -29.98
N GLY A 541 17.91 -11.49 -29.45
CA GLY A 541 18.43 -10.36 -30.22
C GLY A 541 17.40 -9.29 -30.60
N LYS A 542 16.14 -9.39 -30.13
CA LYS A 542 15.09 -8.38 -30.36
C LYS A 542 14.62 -7.76 -29.07
N ASP A 543 14.53 -6.43 -29.05
CA ASP A 543 13.95 -5.71 -27.90
C ASP A 543 12.49 -6.13 -27.68
N SER A 544 12.15 -6.49 -26.47
CA SER A 544 10.88 -7.10 -26.07
C SER A 544 10.34 -6.51 -24.77
N TYR A 545 9.02 -6.40 -24.66
CA TYR A 545 8.25 -6.10 -23.46
C TYR A 545 6.74 -6.31 -23.75
N PRO A 546 5.85 -6.47 -22.78
CA PRO A 546 6.10 -6.75 -21.37
C PRO A 546 6.57 -8.20 -21.15
N PRO A 547 7.15 -8.52 -19.97
CA PRO A 547 7.67 -9.87 -19.67
C PRO A 547 6.63 -10.98 -19.85
N LEU A 548 5.41 -10.79 -19.40
CA LEU A 548 4.28 -11.74 -19.49
C LEU A 548 4.02 -12.28 -20.89
N LYS A 549 4.38 -11.53 -21.92
CA LYS A 549 4.10 -11.92 -23.30
C LYS A 549 5.05 -12.97 -23.85
N TYR A 550 6.25 -13.04 -23.29
CA TYR A 550 7.34 -13.84 -23.86
C TYR A 550 8.00 -14.81 -22.87
N LEU A 551 7.90 -14.54 -21.55
CA LEU A 551 8.58 -15.32 -20.53
C LEU A 551 7.62 -16.35 -19.91
N SER A 552 8.15 -17.55 -19.63
CA SER A 552 7.44 -18.57 -18.85
C SER A 552 7.28 -18.15 -17.38
N GLU A 553 6.44 -18.84 -16.64
CA GLU A 553 6.25 -18.57 -15.21
C GLU A 553 7.57 -18.70 -14.43
N SER A 554 8.38 -19.72 -14.72
CA SER A 554 9.70 -19.90 -14.12
C SER A 554 10.62 -18.69 -14.35
N HIS A 555 10.68 -18.18 -15.59
CA HIS A 555 11.46 -16.98 -15.92
C HIS A 555 10.93 -15.71 -15.21
N LEU A 556 9.61 -15.57 -15.08
CA LEU A 556 9.01 -14.45 -14.36
C LEU A 556 9.35 -14.49 -12.86
N HIS A 557 9.38 -15.69 -12.26
CA HIS A 557 9.85 -15.89 -10.89
C HIS A 557 11.34 -15.59 -10.74
N CYS A 558 12.18 -16.07 -11.66
CA CYS A 558 13.60 -15.74 -11.68
C CYS A 558 13.79 -14.22 -11.75
N LEU A 559 13.06 -13.54 -12.63
CA LEU A 559 13.13 -12.08 -12.76
C LEU A 559 12.74 -11.35 -11.47
N GLY A 560 11.66 -11.79 -10.84
CA GLY A 560 11.18 -11.21 -9.58
C GLY A 560 12.16 -11.43 -8.41
N ILE A 561 12.76 -12.60 -8.29
CA ILE A 561 13.81 -12.88 -7.28
C ILE A 561 15.07 -12.04 -7.55
N CYS A 562 15.51 -11.94 -8.80
CA CYS A 562 16.66 -11.09 -9.16
C CYS A 562 16.42 -9.64 -8.77
N LEU A 563 15.19 -9.13 -9.00
CA LEU A 563 14.80 -7.77 -8.58
C LEU A 563 14.84 -7.62 -7.05
N PHE A 564 14.31 -8.59 -6.30
CA PHE A 564 14.37 -8.58 -4.84
C PHE A 564 15.81 -8.56 -4.35
N LEU A 565 16.65 -9.45 -4.84
CA LEU A 565 18.06 -9.55 -4.44
C LEU A 565 18.86 -8.30 -4.81
N ALA A 566 18.65 -7.75 -6.01
CA ALA A 566 19.25 -6.47 -6.41
C ALA A 566 18.83 -5.33 -5.47
N SER A 567 17.54 -5.32 -5.07
CA SER A 567 17.01 -4.34 -4.11
C SER A 567 17.62 -4.51 -2.72
N VAL A 568 17.78 -5.75 -2.22
CA VAL A 568 18.49 -6.04 -0.96
C VAL A 568 19.89 -5.48 -0.97
N LYS A 569 20.64 -5.74 -2.03
CA LYS A 569 22.03 -5.29 -2.17
C LYS A 569 22.15 -3.77 -2.20
N LEU A 570 21.21 -3.09 -2.85
CA LEU A 570 21.26 -1.63 -3.04
C LEU A 570 20.72 -0.87 -1.84
N PHE A 571 19.62 -1.33 -1.23
CA PHE A 571 18.86 -0.54 -0.25
C PHE A 571 19.04 -0.97 1.20
N ASN A 572 19.41 -2.24 1.50
CA ASN A 572 19.62 -2.65 2.88
C ASN A 572 20.94 -2.06 3.40
N LYS A 573 20.83 -1.00 4.19
CA LYS A 573 21.97 -0.26 4.76
C LYS A 573 22.17 -0.53 6.25
N VAL A 574 21.08 -0.90 6.94
CA VAL A 574 21.03 -1.11 8.38
C VAL A 574 21.09 -2.59 8.72
N ASN A 575 20.27 -3.40 8.08
CA ASN A 575 20.19 -4.84 8.31
C ASN A 575 21.08 -5.62 7.34
N LYS A 576 21.74 -6.64 7.88
CA LYS A 576 22.58 -7.57 7.10
C LYS A 576 21.94 -8.95 7.03
N PHE A 577 20.62 -9.01 6.99
CA PHE A 577 19.87 -10.25 6.82
C PHE A 577 18.66 -10.04 5.90
N PHE A 578 18.14 -11.13 5.37
CA PHE A 578 16.85 -11.17 4.68
C PHE A 578 16.23 -12.57 4.74
N VAL A 579 14.93 -12.63 4.46
CA VAL A 579 14.11 -13.85 4.55
C VAL A 579 13.56 -14.22 3.18
N LEU A 580 13.71 -15.48 2.82
CA LEU A 580 13.18 -16.11 1.61
C LEU A 580 12.15 -17.15 2.02
N ASP A 581 10.85 -16.91 1.83
CA ASP A 581 9.78 -17.80 2.27
C ASP A 581 9.11 -18.49 1.07
N ASP A 582 9.41 -19.77 0.90
CA ASP A 582 8.91 -20.68 -0.17
C ASP A 582 9.12 -20.14 -1.61
N VAL A 583 10.18 -19.35 -1.84
CA VAL A 583 10.39 -18.56 -3.07
C VAL A 583 10.69 -19.39 -4.33
N ILE A 584 10.91 -20.71 -4.25
CA ILE A 584 11.48 -21.51 -5.35
C ILE A 584 10.53 -22.58 -5.89
N THR A 585 9.28 -22.55 -5.49
CA THR A 585 8.29 -23.59 -5.86
C THR A 585 8.06 -23.76 -7.36
N SER A 586 8.30 -22.72 -8.15
CA SER A 586 8.17 -22.74 -9.62
C SER A 586 9.50 -22.85 -10.38
N PHE A 587 10.64 -22.97 -9.68
CA PHE A 587 11.94 -23.11 -10.36
C PHE A 587 12.14 -24.50 -10.93
N ASP A 588 12.51 -24.55 -12.18
CA ASP A 588 13.01 -25.77 -12.79
C ASP A 588 14.32 -26.22 -12.12
N SER A 589 14.61 -27.50 -12.24
CA SER A 589 15.82 -28.09 -11.63
C SER A 589 17.10 -27.35 -12.00
N ASP A 590 17.13 -26.82 -13.23
CA ASP A 590 18.31 -26.18 -13.83
C ASP A 590 18.63 -24.81 -13.23
N HIS A 591 17.64 -24.12 -12.62
CA HIS A 591 17.81 -22.83 -11.96
C HIS A 591 18.20 -22.93 -10.47
N ARG A 592 18.03 -24.08 -9.85
CA ARG A 592 18.21 -24.27 -8.40
C ARG A 592 19.67 -24.16 -7.96
N VAL A 593 20.59 -24.84 -8.66
CA VAL A 593 22.02 -24.76 -8.35
C VAL A 593 22.59 -23.39 -8.67
N PRO A 594 22.32 -22.78 -9.85
CA PRO A 594 22.71 -21.40 -10.12
C PRO A 594 22.23 -20.40 -9.06
N PHE A 595 20.99 -20.55 -8.56
CA PHE A 595 20.48 -19.69 -7.48
C PHE A 595 21.31 -19.82 -6.19
N LEU A 596 21.69 -21.03 -5.78
CA LEU A 596 22.53 -21.22 -4.59
C LEU A 596 23.93 -20.57 -4.79
N ARG A 597 24.50 -20.72 -5.98
CA ARG A 597 25.77 -20.07 -6.32
C ARG A 597 25.66 -18.56 -6.28
N LEU A 598 24.58 -18.01 -6.81
CA LEU A 598 24.31 -16.56 -6.75
C LEU A 598 24.24 -16.06 -5.29
N LEU A 599 23.54 -16.78 -4.40
CA LEU A 599 23.51 -16.46 -2.97
C LEU A 599 24.91 -16.53 -2.33
N GLN A 600 25.70 -17.53 -2.71
CA GLN A 600 27.05 -17.73 -2.22
C GLN A 600 28.01 -16.61 -2.69
N ASP A 601 27.96 -16.25 -3.95
CA ASP A 601 28.92 -15.32 -4.55
C ASP A 601 28.62 -13.86 -4.21
N HIS A 602 27.33 -13.49 -4.13
CA HIS A 602 26.92 -12.11 -3.94
C HIS A 602 26.42 -11.78 -2.52
N PHE A 603 25.99 -12.80 -1.74
CA PHE A 603 25.34 -12.60 -0.44
C PHE A 603 26.00 -13.37 0.71
N ASN A 604 27.24 -13.86 0.55
CA ASN A 604 27.96 -14.59 1.59
C ASN A 604 28.17 -13.76 2.88
N GLY A 605 28.09 -12.44 2.79
CA GLY A 605 28.18 -11.54 3.93
C GLY A 605 26.81 -11.23 4.58
N TYR A 606 25.71 -11.76 4.05
CA TYR A 606 24.37 -11.62 4.61
C TYR A 606 23.96 -12.87 5.37
N GLN A 607 23.15 -12.70 6.37
CA GLN A 607 22.45 -13.79 7.06
C GLN A 607 21.14 -14.05 6.34
N ILE A 608 20.97 -15.26 5.81
CA ILE A 608 19.80 -15.65 4.99
C ILE A 608 18.96 -16.64 5.79
N LEU A 609 17.67 -16.33 5.95
CA LEU A 609 16.69 -17.25 6.49
C LEU A 609 15.86 -17.78 5.32
N LEU A 610 16.07 -19.05 4.95
CA LEU A 610 15.40 -19.68 3.84
C LEU A 610 14.43 -20.74 4.34
N PHE A 611 13.16 -20.58 3.97
CA PHE A 611 12.09 -21.53 4.30
C PHE A 611 11.65 -22.26 3.04
N THR A 612 11.38 -23.57 3.16
CA THR A 612 10.87 -24.38 2.06
C THR A 612 10.02 -25.54 2.55
N HIS A 613 9.04 -25.95 1.74
CA HIS A 613 8.26 -27.15 1.96
C HIS A 613 8.71 -28.31 1.03
N GLU A 614 9.65 -28.06 0.13
CA GLU A 614 10.13 -29.03 -0.84
C GLU A 614 11.34 -29.77 -0.30
N ARG A 615 11.19 -31.06 0.00
CA ARG A 615 12.24 -31.88 0.62
C ARG A 615 13.49 -32.00 -0.23
N PHE A 616 13.31 -32.26 -1.54
CA PHE A 616 14.45 -32.41 -2.46
C PHE A 616 15.29 -31.10 -2.51
N TRP A 617 14.63 -29.95 -2.58
CA TRP A 617 15.30 -28.65 -2.55
C TRP A 617 16.06 -28.43 -1.24
N TYR A 618 15.45 -28.74 -0.11
CA TYR A 618 16.11 -28.63 1.19
C TYR A 618 17.38 -29.48 1.28
N GLU A 619 17.35 -30.73 0.77
CA GLU A 619 18.53 -31.60 0.74
C GLU A 619 19.61 -31.06 -0.21
N LEU A 620 19.24 -30.47 -1.33
CA LEU A 620 20.18 -29.82 -2.23
C LEU A 620 20.87 -28.62 -1.53
N ILE A 621 20.11 -27.75 -0.86
CA ILE A 621 20.67 -26.65 -0.05
C ILE A 621 21.58 -27.22 1.03
N ASN A 622 21.18 -28.30 1.69
CA ASN A 622 21.97 -28.94 2.74
C ASN A 622 23.33 -29.42 2.20
N GLY A 623 23.35 -30.05 1.04
CA GLY A 623 24.58 -30.50 0.39
C GLY A 623 25.54 -29.35 0.07
N GLU A 624 25.04 -28.28 -0.52
CA GLU A 624 25.82 -27.16 -1.02
C GLU A 624 26.21 -26.16 0.10
N MET A 625 25.32 -25.85 1.04
CA MET A 625 25.48 -24.73 1.97
C MET A 625 25.93 -25.15 3.37
N ARG A 626 25.73 -26.40 3.78
CA ARG A 626 26.25 -26.88 5.10
C ARG A 626 27.76 -26.75 5.23
N PRO A 627 28.59 -27.07 4.22
CA PRO A 627 30.04 -26.86 4.28
C PRO A 627 30.43 -25.39 4.51
N LEU A 628 29.55 -24.45 4.13
CA LEU A 628 29.73 -23.00 4.31
C LEU A 628 29.22 -22.50 5.69
N GLY A 629 28.77 -23.41 6.55
CA GLY A 629 28.37 -23.07 7.92
C GLY A 629 26.91 -22.68 8.11
N TRP A 630 26.05 -22.97 7.13
CA TRP A 630 24.61 -22.80 7.30
C TRP A 630 24.05 -23.78 8.32
N LEU A 631 23.02 -23.33 9.04
CA LEU A 631 22.23 -24.17 9.95
C LEU A 631 21.06 -24.81 9.19
N PHE A 632 20.65 -25.98 9.64
CA PHE A 632 19.57 -26.75 9.02
C PHE A 632 18.62 -27.28 10.09
N ASN A 633 17.36 -26.92 9.99
CA ASN A 633 16.31 -27.32 10.91
C ASN A 633 15.07 -27.78 10.17
N ASP A 634 14.43 -28.83 10.66
CA ASP A 634 13.09 -29.25 10.23
C ASP A 634 12.07 -28.75 11.24
N VAL A 635 10.90 -28.29 10.79
CA VAL A 635 9.78 -27.88 11.65
C VAL A 635 8.59 -28.79 11.49
N THR A 636 7.86 -28.97 12.58
CA THR A 636 6.59 -29.70 12.63
C THR A 636 5.59 -28.90 13.43
N TRP A 637 4.31 -29.18 13.25
CA TRP A 637 3.25 -28.55 13.99
C TRP A 637 2.26 -29.60 14.52
N SER A 638 1.81 -29.43 15.75
CA SER A 638 0.73 -30.19 16.35
C SER A 638 -0.21 -29.25 17.09
N ILE A 639 -1.44 -29.72 17.38
CA ILE A 639 -2.40 -28.94 18.18
C ILE A 639 -1.92 -28.76 19.61
N GLU A 640 -1.28 -29.79 20.16
CA GLU A 640 -0.83 -29.81 21.56
C GLU A 640 0.35 -28.89 21.81
N ASP A 641 1.37 -28.94 20.95
CA ASP A 641 2.64 -28.24 21.16
C ASP A 641 2.76 -26.97 20.31
N GLY A 642 1.97 -26.85 19.23
CA GLY A 642 2.13 -25.81 18.22
C GLY A 642 3.35 -26.10 17.32
N LEU A 643 3.96 -25.04 16.80
CA LEU A 643 5.20 -25.09 16.02
C LEU A 643 6.35 -25.60 16.88
N GLN A 644 7.07 -26.60 16.41
CA GLN A 644 8.27 -27.12 17.04
C GLN A 644 9.35 -27.40 16.00
N PHE A 645 10.61 -27.19 16.36
CA PHE A 645 11.69 -27.73 15.58
C PHE A 645 11.74 -29.25 15.74
N ARG A 646 11.90 -29.97 14.63
CA ARG A 646 12.18 -31.41 14.67
C ARG A 646 13.45 -31.65 15.47
N GLU A 647 13.33 -32.41 16.46
CA GLU A 647 14.17 -32.45 17.63
C GLU A 647 15.63 -32.82 17.41
N SER A 648 16.48 -32.09 18.09
CA SER A 648 17.78 -32.57 18.54
C SER A 648 17.61 -33.82 19.43
N ILE A 649 18.63 -34.65 19.55
CA ILE A 649 18.68 -35.79 20.52
C ILE A 649 18.15 -35.39 21.90
N VAL A 650 18.42 -34.18 22.35
CA VAL A 650 18.00 -33.62 23.66
C VAL A 650 16.46 -33.50 23.73
N GLY A 651 15.82 -32.98 22.74
CA GLY A 651 14.36 -32.80 22.75
C GLY A 651 13.58 -34.09 22.64
N ILE A 652 14.10 -35.10 21.89
CA ILE A 652 13.50 -36.47 21.89
C ILE A 652 13.58 -37.07 23.29
N ARG A 653 14.71 -36.90 23.98
CA ARG A 653 14.89 -37.39 25.37
C ARG A 653 13.92 -36.71 26.34
N GLU A 654 13.82 -35.39 26.31
CA GLU A 654 12.90 -34.63 27.14
C GLU A 654 11.44 -34.99 26.91
N ARG A 655 11.05 -35.30 25.65
CA ARG A 655 9.70 -35.76 25.33
C ARG A 655 9.44 -37.14 25.91
N ILE A 656 10.36 -38.08 25.74
CA ILE A 656 10.25 -39.42 26.32
C ILE A 656 10.12 -39.31 27.86
N GLU A 657 10.97 -38.52 28.51
CA GLU A 657 10.89 -38.32 29.95
C GLU A 657 9.58 -37.70 30.42
N ARG A 658 9.05 -36.72 29.68
CA ARG A 658 7.77 -36.08 29.95
C ARG A 658 6.61 -37.07 29.87
N LYS A 659 6.57 -37.88 28.79
CA LYS A 659 5.57 -38.92 28.61
C LYS A 659 5.64 -39.99 29.75
N ILE A 660 6.82 -40.44 30.08
CA ILE A 660 7.01 -41.36 31.20
C ILE A 660 6.53 -40.78 32.54
N LYS A 661 6.77 -39.48 32.80
CA LYS A 661 6.27 -38.78 33.99
C LYS A 661 4.75 -38.64 34.01
N ALA A 662 4.15 -38.56 32.85
CA ALA A 662 2.68 -38.47 32.67
C ALA A 662 1.99 -39.84 32.61
N ASP A 663 2.74 -40.94 32.85
CA ASP A 663 2.31 -42.35 32.72
C ASP A 663 1.76 -42.66 31.29
N ASP A 664 2.23 -41.90 30.29
CA ASP A 664 2.00 -42.17 28.87
C ASP A 664 3.15 -43.04 28.35
N PHE A 665 2.84 -44.31 28.02
CA PHE A 665 3.82 -45.30 27.57
C PHE A 665 3.88 -45.46 26.04
N ASP A 666 3.18 -44.61 25.29
CA ASP A 666 3.30 -44.57 23.83
C ASP A 666 4.57 -43.80 23.40
N VAL A 667 5.72 -44.34 23.71
CA VAL A 667 7.05 -43.79 23.43
C VAL A 667 7.89 -44.62 22.46
N GLY A 668 7.38 -45.72 21.97
CA GLY A 668 8.14 -46.64 21.13
C GLY A 668 8.74 -46.07 19.87
N ASN A 669 7.95 -45.20 19.18
CA ASN A 669 8.43 -44.47 18.02
C ASN A 669 9.48 -43.40 18.37
N ASP A 670 9.36 -42.77 19.53
CA ASP A 670 10.34 -41.80 20.02
C ASP A 670 11.67 -42.47 20.39
N LEU A 671 11.61 -43.59 21.07
CA LEU A 671 12.80 -44.42 21.39
C LEU A 671 13.49 -44.89 20.10
N ARG A 672 12.73 -45.35 19.12
CA ARG A 672 13.25 -45.74 17.81
C ARG A 672 13.97 -44.57 17.12
N LYS A 673 13.35 -43.40 17.06
CA LYS A 673 13.94 -42.21 16.46
C LYS A 673 15.21 -41.79 17.20
N LEU A 674 15.23 -41.86 18.53
CA LEU A 674 16.38 -41.53 19.33
C LEU A 674 17.57 -42.46 18.99
N LEU A 675 17.36 -43.78 19.01
CA LEU A 675 18.39 -44.73 18.72
C LEU A 675 18.91 -44.62 17.29
N GLU A 676 18.00 -44.46 16.32
CA GLU A 676 18.33 -44.27 14.91
C GLU A 676 19.19 -43.00 14.70
N HIS A 677 18.84 -41.89 15.36
CA HIS A 677 19.59 -40.65 15.27
C HIS A 677 21.00 -40.79 15.86
N ILE A 678 21.15 -41.35 17.05
CA ILE A 678 22.44 -41.59 17.68
C ILE A 678 23.32 -42.52 16.80
N LEU A 679 22.72 -43.59 16.27
CA LEU A 679 23.43 -44.51 15.42
C LEU A 679 23.93 -43.88 14.12
N LYS A 680 23.08 -43.04 13.48
CA LYS A 680 23.45 -42.28 12.28
C LYS A 680 24.62 -41.34 12.55
N GLN A 681 24.57 -40.59 13.64
CA GLN A 681 25.63 -39.66 14.03
C GLN A 681 26.97 -40.36 14.29
N ILE A 682 26.96 -41.44 15.06
CA ILE A 682 28.18 -42.20 15.35
C ILE A 682 28.71 -42.88 14.09
N SER A 683 27.81 -43.48 13.25
CA SER A 683 28.18 -44.13 12.01
C SER A 683 28.81 -43.14 11.01
N PHE A 684 28.29 -41.91 10.93
CA PHE A 684 28.87 -40.85 10.10
C PHE A 684 30.29 -40.52 10.59
N ASN A 685 30.47 -40.26 11.87
CA ASN A 685 31.77 -39.91 12.45
C ASN A 685 32.83 -40.99 12.33
N LEU A 686 32.42 -42.26 12.28
CA LEU A 686 33.29 -43.44 12.16
C LEU A 686 33.40 -43.98 10.72
N GLU A 687 32.80 -43.27 9.75
CA GLU A 687 32.78 -43.64 8.32
C GLU A 687 32.31 -45.07 8.09
N VAL A 688 31.17 -45.46 8.69
CA VAL A 688 30.59 -46.79 8.50
C VAL A 688 30.01 -46.88 7.08
N LYS A 689 30.57 -47.82 6.27
CA LYS A 689 30.10 -48.04 4.90
C LYS A 689 28.87 -48.94 4.90
N MET A 690 27.83 -48.54 4.23
CA MET A 690 26.61 -49.30 4.04
C MET A 690 26.35 -49.57 2.56
N LYS A 691 25.75 -50.71 2.22
CA LYS A 691 25.38 -51.02 0.85
C LYS A 691 24.36 -50.00 0.36
N TYR A 692 24.60 -49.39 -0.79
CA TYR A 692 23.63 -48.47 -1.42
C TYR A 692 22.39 -49.26 -1.85
N LEU A 693 21.20 -48.75 -1.49
CA LEU A 693 19.89 -49.30 -1.89
C LEU A 693 19.21 -48.35 -2.86
N PRO A 694 18.55 -48.81 -3.94
CA PRO A 694 17.83 -47.95 -4.88
C PRO A 694 16.55 -47.34 -4.28
N ASP A 695 16.04 -46.33 -4.92
CA ASP A 695 14.67 -45.77 -4.78
C ASP A 695 14.22 -45.39 -3.36
N GLY A 696 15.01 -44.56 -2.65
CA GLY A 696 14.66 -44.02 -1.33
C GLY A 696 14.68 -45.04 -0.19
N LEU A 697 15.02 -46.30 -0.43
CA LEU A 697 15.16 -47.34 0.61
C LEU A 697 16.32 -47.08 1.58
N ASN A 698 17.31 -46.26 1.17
CA ASN A 698 18.38 -45.80 2.05
C ASN A 698 17.89 -44.99 3.23
N GLU A 699 16.84 -44.21 3.07
CA GLU A 699 16.23 -43.40 4.12
C GLU A 699 15.40 -44.25 5.11
N ARG A 700 14.93 -45.42 4.66
CA ARG A 700 14.06 -46.32 5.42
C ARG A 700 14.79 -47.54 5.96
N ARG A 701 16.12 -47.46 6.13
CA ARG A 701 16.90 -48.57 6.65
C ARG A 701 16.44 -49.00 8.04
N MET A 702 16.37 -50.30 8.25
CA MET A 702 16.06 -50.88 9.56
C MET A 702 17.22 -50.65 10.52
N ILE A 703 16.93 -50.31 11.78
CA ILE A 703 17.94 -50.12 12.82
C ILE A 703 18.84 -51.38 12.97
N GLY A 704 18.26 -52.56 12.87
CA GLY A 704 19.02 -53.81 12.92
C GLY A 704 20.08 -53.95 11.84
N GLU A 705 19.80 -53.52 10.60
CA GLU A 705 20.78 -53.44 9.52
C GLU A 705 21.92 -52.49 9.85
N MET A 706 21.55 -51.28 10.34
CA MET A 706 22.52 -50.26 10.72
C MET A 706 23.45 -50.78 11.86
N ILE A 707 22.89 -51.42 12.88
CA ILE A 707 23.67 -52.04 13.97
C ILE A 707 24.61 -53.09 13.42
N SER A 708 24.16 -53.94 12.48
CA SER A 708 25.00 -54.99 11.87
C SER A 708 26.20 -54.40 11.14
N GLU A 709 26.00 -53.42 10.26
CA GLU A 709 27.10 -52.76 9.54
C GLU A 709 28.04 -52.01 10.47
N PHE A 710 27.51 -51.37 11.50
CA PHE A 710 28.27 -50.69 12.53
C PHE A 710 29.18 -51.65 13.29
N ARG A 711 28.67 -52.80 13.73
CA ARG A 711 29.46 -53.87 14.37
C ARG A 711 30.52 -54.42 13.44
N GLY A 712 30.16 -54.61 12.14
CA GLY A 712 31.11 -55.02 11.10
C GLY A 712 32.28 -54.04 10.99
N LYS A 713 32.06 -52.73 11.09
CA LYS A 713 33.13 -51.72 11.08
C LYS A 713 34.00 -51.82 12.35
N LEU A 714 33.40 -51.90 13.54
CA LEU A 714 34.16 -52.03 14.78
C LEU A 714 35.05 -53.26 14.80
N ASN A 715 34.56 -54.41 14.25
CA ASN A 715 35.34 -55.64 14.15
C ASN A 715 36.54 -55.52 13.18
N ARG A 716 36.30 -54.93 11.98
CA ARG A 716 37.36 -54.67 10.98
C ARG A 716 38.46 -53.79 11.56
N GLU A 717 38.12 -52.75 12.26
CA GLU A 717 39.04 -51.81 12.87
C GLU A 717 39.63 -52.28 14.21
N LYS A 718 39.24 -53.47 14.65
CA LYS A 718 39.65 -54.06 15.97
C LYS A 718 39.44 -53.08 17.13
N CYS A 719 38.34 -52.33 17.08
CA CYS A 719 38.00 -51.38 18.12
C CYS A 719 37.78 -52.12 19.46
N ASP A 720 38.27 -51.59 20.57
CA ASP A 720 38.06 -52.13 21.91
C ASP A 720 36.58 -52.18 22.32
N ALA A 721 35.75 -51.29 21.77
CA ALA A 721 34.29 -51.28 22.01
C ALA A 721 33.58 -52.44 21.27
N LYS A 722 34.20 -53.21 20.36
CA LYS A 722 33.54 -54.25 19.54
C LYS A 722 32.86 -55.35 20.33
N ASP A 723 33.41 -55.69 21.49
CA ASP A 723 32.97 -56.76 22.40
C ASP A 723 32.09 -56.23 23.55
N ALA A 724 31.64 -54.92 23.48
CA ALA A 724 30.84 -54.34 24.54
C ALA A 724 29.45 -55.02 24.61
N PRO A 725 29.02 -55.53 25.79
CA PRO A 725 27.75 -56.27 25.92
C PRO A 725 26.52 -55.48 25.49
N ILE A 726 26.62 -54.19 25.52
CA ILE A 726 25.52 -53.26 25.08
C ILE A 726 25.17 -53.45 23.60
N LEU A 727 26.14 -53.80 22.74
CA LEU A 727 25.88 -53.97 21.32
C LEU A 727 24.93 -55.14 21.07
N ASP A 728 24.97 -56.23 21.88
CA ASP A 728 24.03 -57.34 21.81
C ASP A 728 22.61 -56.91 22.31
N ARG A 729 22.59 -56.21 23.46
CA ARG A 729 21.32 -55.71 23.99
C ARG A 729 20.63 -54.73 23.09
N LEU A 730 21.36 -53.89 22.36
CA LEU A 730 20.78 -52.98 21.38
C LEU A 730 19.97 -53.68 20.28
N VAL A 731 20.36 -54.83 19.86
CA VAL A 731 19.56 -55.64 18.88
C VAL A 731 18.20 -55.98 19.49
N THR A 732 18.17 -56.41 20.74
CA THR A 732 16.93 -56.72 21.46
C THR A 732 16.08 -55.43 21.69
N SER A 733 16.71 -54.33 22.11
CA SER A 733 16.06 -53.06 22.33
C SER A 733 15.50 -52.49 21.00
N SER A 734 16.19 -52.72 19.86
CA SER A 734 15.68 -52.31 18.53
C SER A 734 14.44 -53.11 18.11
N LEU A 735 14.32 -54.36 18.50
CA LEU A 735 13.12 -55.17 18.25
C LEU A 735 11.91 -54.65 19.05
N ILE A 736 12.13 -54.26 20.30
CA ILE A 736 11.08 -53.66 21.15
C ILE A 736 10.60 -52.35 20.53
N THR A 737 11.52 -51.49 20.14
CA THR A 737 11.16 -50.17 19.53
C THR A 737 10.49 -50.31 18.15
N THR A 738 10.85 -51.34 17.37
CA THR A 738 10.27 -51.61 16.05
C THR A 738 8.85 -52.18 16.17
N LYS A 739 8.61 -53.10 17.11
CA LYS A 739 7.28 -53.67 17.34
C LYS A 739 6.26 -52.65 17.81
N SER A 740 6.65 -51.70 18.66
CA SER A 740 5.79 -50.62 19.15
C SER A 740 5.52 -49.50 18.16
N SER A 741 6.17 -49.52 17.00
CA SER A 741 5.89 -48.55 15.92
C SER A 741 4.91 -49.09 14.84
N HIS A 742 4.42 -50.34 14.97
CA HIS A 742 3.41 -50.95 14.11
C HIS A 742 2.09 -51.11 14.92
N ASP A 743 0.97 -51.30 14.22
CA ASP A 743 -0.42 -51.39 14.75
C ASP A 743 -0.68 -52.53 15.80
N SER A 744 0.32 -52.97 16.51
CA SER A 744 0.18 -53.88 17.64
C SER A 744 0.03 -53.09 18.93
N PRO A 745 -0.91 -53.42 19.82
CA PRO A 745 -1.08 -52.68 21.05
C PRO A 745 0.22 -52.69 21.87
N PRO A 746 0.63 -51.52 22.37
CA PRO A 746 1.91 -51.38 23.09
C PRO A 746 1.77 -52.08 24.46
N PHE A 747 2.25 -53.33 24.59
CA PHE A 747 2.53 -53.91 25.88
C PHE A 747 3.97 -53.54 26.26
N GLN A 748 4.23 -52.27 26.55
CA GLN A 748 5.48 -51.87 27.16
C GLN A 748 5.23 -51.47 28.61
N SER A 749 5.90 -52.12 29.48
CA SER A 749 5.92 -51.72 30.89
C SER A 749 6.83 -50.50 31.03
N LYS A 750 6.60 -49.70 32.04
CA LYS A 750 7.51 -48.59 32.45
C LYS A 750 8.97 -49.10 32.60
N GLY A 751 9.14 -50.36 33.07
CA GLY A 751 10.43 -50.98 33.22
C GLY A 751 11.11 -51.24 31.88
N ASP A 752 10.38 -51.69 30.87
CA ASP A 752 10.94 -51.96 29.52
C ASP A 752 11.44 -50.66 28.89
N ILE A 753 10.63 -49.60 28.95
CA ILE A 753 11.00 -48.29 28.44
C ILE A 753 12.26 -47.74 29.14
N GLN A 754 12.29 -47.79 30.44
CA GLN A 754 13.46 -47.40 31.24
C GLN A 754 14.72 -48.20 30.92
N GLN A 755 14.55 -49.51 30.64
CA GLN A 755 15.68 -50.37 30.24
C GLN A 755 16.20 -50.01 28.85
N VAL A 756 15.30 -49.79 27.87
CA VAL A 756 15.68 -49.32 26.53
C VAL A 756 16.41 -47.95 26.61
N MET A 757 15.93 -47.01 27.40
CA MET A 757 16.63 -45.74 27.60
C MET A 757 18.03 -45.95 28.21
N LYS A 758 18.17 -46.79 29.21
CA LYS A 758 19.48 -47.11 29.78
C LYS A 758 20.43 -47.76 28.75
N ASP A 759 19.91 -48.62 27.93
CA ASP A 759 20.71 -49.28 26.87
C ASP A 759 21.16 -48.25 25.81
N ILE A 760 20.29 -47.30 25.44
CA ILE A 760 20.63 -46.18 24.52
C ILE A 760 21.70 -45.28 25.14
N ASP A 761 21.56 -44.94 26.41
CA ASP A 761 22.50 -44.09 27.14
C ASP A 761 23.88 -44.77 27.33
N GLU A 762 23.90 -46.08 27.64
CA GLU A 762 25.12 -46.86 27.77
C GLU A 762 25.83 -46.96 26.40
N PHE A 763 25.08 -47.24 25.31
CA PHE A 763 25.63 -47.23 23.97
C PHE A 763 26.20 -45.88 23.55
N GLU A 764 25.47 -44.80 23.76
CA GLU A 764 25.93 -43.46 23.41
C GLU A 764 27.20 -43.08 24.22
N SER A 765 27.25 -43.48 25.48
CA SER A 765 28.37 -43.21 26.36
C SER A 765 29.69 -43.84 25.91
N LEU A 766 29.64 -44.92 25.14
CA LEU A 766 30.83 -45.52 24.55
C LEU A 766 31.55 -44.59 23.58
N PHE A 767 30.80 -43.76 22.88
CA PHE A 767 31.30 -42.93 21.76
C PHE A 767 31.25 -41.43 22.04
N LEU A 768 30.42 -40.98 22.98
CA LEU A 768 30.26 -39.56 23.34
C LEU A 768 31.29 -39.14 24.40
N CYS A 769 31.98 -38.04 24.17
CA CYS A 769 32.92 -37.49 25.16
C CYS A 769 32.15 -36.71 26.25
N PRO A 770 32.33 -37.06 27.54
CA PRO A 770 31.65 -36.36 28.64
C PRO A 770 32.11 -34.93 28.81
N LYS A 771 33.33 -34.57 28.36
CA LYS A 771 33.92 -33.24 28.51
C LYS A 771 33.48 -32.28 27.39
N CYS A 772 33.63 -32.65 26.12
CA CYS A 772 33.33 -31.77 24.99
C CYS A 772 31.96 -31.99 24.39
N LYS A 773 31.20 -32.99 24.87
CA LYS A 773 29.86 -33.38 24.35
C LYS A 773 29.84 -33.64 22.82
N LYS A 774 30.99 -34.09 22.28
CA LYS A 774 31.12 -34.47 20.87
C LYS A 774 31.45 -36.00 20.80
N TYR A 775 30.95 -36.63 19.78
CA TYR A 775 31.30 -38.00 19.46
C TYR A 775 32.75 -38.11 19.01
N ILE A 776 33.37 -39.27 19.21
CA ILE A 776 34.64 -39.63 18.57
C ILE A 776 34.47 -39.65 17.05
N SER A 777 35.53 -39.28 16.33
CA SER A 777 35.47 -39.16 14.87
C SER A 777 36.82 -39.60 14.26
N ILE A 778 36.76 -40.19 13.08
CA ILE A 778 37.95 -40.49 12.27
C ILE A 778 38.70 -39.19 11.90
N GLU A 779 37.99 -38.08 11.78
CA GLU A 779 38.56 -36.74 11.54
C GLU A 779 39.63 -36.37 12.61
N TYR A 780 39.43 -36.80 13.86
CA TYR A 780 40.36 -36.54 14.96
C TYR A 780 41.22 -37.80 15.30
N GLY A 781 41.31 -38.69 14.32
CA GLY A 781 42.02 -39.94 14.51
C GLY A 781 43.54 -39.78 14.55
N ASP A 782 44.20 -40.56 15.41
CA ASP A 782 45.64 -40.68 15.54
C ASP A 782 46.06 -41.97 14.86
N LYS A 783 46.40 -41.91 13.58
CA LYS A 783 46.80 -43.12 12.82
C LYS A 783 48.05 -43.79 13.35
N ALA A 784 49.03 -43.01 13.86
CA ALA A 784 50.28 -43.54 14.41
C ALA A 784 50.04 -44.21 15.78
N GLY A 785 49.21 -43.58 16.60
CA GLY A 785 48.78 -44.13 17.89
C GLY A 785 47.67 -45.17 17.81
N LYS A 786 47.15 -45.46 16.59
CA LYS A 786 46.05 -46.39 16.33
C LYS A 786 44.81 -46.08 17.20
N LYS A 787 44.42 -44.83 17.27
CA LYS A 787 43.28 -44.37 18.06
C LYS A 787 42.37 -43.45 17.30
N VAL A 788 41.07 -43.60 17.48
CA VAL A 788 40.06 -42.59 17.11
C VAL A 788 39.73 -41.75 18.35
N LYS A 789 39.61 -40.43 18.18
CA LYS A 789 39.49 -39.50 19.32
C LYS A 789 38.30 -38.54 19.16
N CYS A 790 37.84 -37.97 20.24
CA CYS A 790 36.95 -36.81 20.22
C CYS A 790 37.74 -35.54 20.00
N LYS A 791 37.05 -34.43 19.61
CA LYS A 791 37.65 -33.14 19.32
C LYS A 791 38.60 -32.60 20.40
N CYS A 792 38.35 -32.88 21.69
CA CYS A 792 39.18 -32.44 22.79
C CYS A 792 40.27 -33.45 23.19
N GLY A 793 40.33 -34.62 22.55
CA GLY A 793 41.28 -35.69 22.82
C GLY A 793 41.14 -36.39 24.19
N LYS A 794 40.06 -36.14 24.96
CA LYS A 794 39.85 -36.74 26.30
C LYS A 794 39.11 -38.07 26.30
N LYS A 795 38.51 -38.40 25.15
CA LYS A 795 37.94 -39.72 24.93
C LYS A 795 38.53 -40.27 23.64
N ASP A 796 39.00 -41.50 23.71
CA ASP A 796 39.55 -42.27 22.59
C ASP A 796 39.14 -43.74 22.65
N LEU A 797 39.22 -44.42 21.53
CA LEU A 797 39.05 -45.86 21.34
C LEU A 797 40.15 -46.37 20.42
N ASP A 798 40.57 -47.63 20.62
CA ASP A 798 41.50 -48.30 19.74
C ASP A 798 40.94 -48.46 18.34
N TRP A 799 41.77 -48.21 17.30
CA TRP A 799 41.32 -48.20 15.91
C TRP A 799 42.46 -48.50 14.95
N GLN A 800 42.27 -49.46 14.05
CA GLN A 800 43.34 -49.88 13.15
C GLN A 800 43.46 -49.06 11.86
N PHE A 801 42.49 -48.30 11.51
CA PHE A 801 42.43 -47.52 10.25
C PHE A 801 42.58 -48.35 8.98
N GLN A 802 41.89 -49.51 8.91
CA GLN A 802 41.91 -50.42 7.75
C GLN A 802 41.01 -49.97 6.60
#